data_053a1d85ae2f35de58cea09dd97da8dd
#
_entry.id   053a1d85ae2f35de58cea09dd97da8dd
#
_cell.length_a   1.000
_cell.length_b   1.000
_cell.length_c   1.000
_cell.angle_alpha   90.00
_cell.angle_beta   90.00
_cell.angle_gamma   90.00
#
_symmetry.space_group_name_H-M   'P 1'
#
loop_
_entity.id
_entity.type
_entity.pdbx_description
1 polymer ?
#
loop_
_entity_poly.entity_id
_entity_poly.type
_entity_poly.pdbx_seq_one_letter_code
_entity_poly.pdbx_strand_id
1 'polypeptide(L)'
;MKKIFNIIICFLPLAAFAQKIDRSKAPAPGKAPLIQVASPVKYTLPNGLKVYVVKNTKLPRVIASINFDLDGFKEGDKAGLADMAGQLIKRGTTTKTKEQIDEAVEYLGGSLSTSSTSAVAISLKSNFPTLFGLLSEVVLNPALNAEELEKVRKQTISGIETNKDDADAIADNVVKKLVYGANHPFGEIMTTKTVNSIKVEDVKAFVNNYWKPNIASLVFVGDIEPLDAKKLAEKYLSAWQKGSVPAQQFEKSPRPAKTYVAVVDRPSSVQSVVTIASPVQLVKGAPNDIPANVMNNILGGGFSGRLFANLREKHGFTYGAYSSLQSNKHVGIFKAEASVRNEKTDSSIQETLAEIKKIQSEKVEEEELGRMKNYLAGGFARSLENPSTIAGFALNIEKYNLPADYYQKYLTNLASVSATQVQDAATSLLQLAQMHIVIVGDAKQVAKGLEKYGEVKYFDVEGNEAVAPKEVKADASLTVDVLINKTVEAMGGKASIEKIKDVQLNGKVGVMGQSIDVVQKIIQPGSAVMLMSMGGMVISKQAVVDGKYEVSQQGMQAPITDDLKEGLDESAYLVPELMYQQKGYTLNIVGIEQVDGKDAIDVELTAPSGKKSHRFYDKETYLLVKTTKVEKGPQGPVTQQQYYKNYQKVDGVAFAKESVMDLGQFKMNLNFETIKVNQGLKLEDLK
;
A
#
# COMPACT_ATOMS: atom_id res chain seq x y z
N MET A 1 34.16 -17.02 90.58
CA MET A 1 33.56 -18.28 90.12
C MET A 1 32.59 -17.96 88.97
N LYS A 2 33.06 -18.17 87.79
CA LYS A 2 32.35 -17.76 86.55
C LYS A 2 31.51 -18.91 86.00
N LYS A 3 30.19 -18.72 85.82
CA LYS A 3 29.30 -19.67 85.17
C LYS A 3 29.35 -19.41 83.71
N ILE A 4 29.78 -20.35 82.90
CA ILE A 4 29.77 -20.36 81.45
C ILE A 4 28.38 -20.87 81.02
N PHE A 5 27.62 -20.03 80.28
CA PHE A 5 26.32 -20.37 79.69
C PHE A 5 26.57 -20.81 78.24
N ASN A 6 26.41 -22.14 77.99
CA ASN A 6 26.48 -22.69 76.62
C ASN A 6 25.15 -22.45 75.89
N ILE A 7 25.18 -21.62 74.84
CA ILE A 7 24.07 -21.49 73.94
C ILE A 7 24.29 -22.49 72.80
N ILE A 8 23.49 -23.54 72.79
CA ILE A 8 23.38 -24.47 71.63
C ILE A 8 22.47 -23.81 70.57
N ILE A 9 23.06 -23.35 69.48
CA ILE A 9 22.33 -22.91 68.31
C ILE A 9 21.98 -24.13 67.45
N CYS A 10 20.71 -24.55 67.46
CA CYS A 10 20.17 -25.55 66.54
C CYS A 10 20.12 -25.00 65.17
N PHE A 11 21.02 -25.38 64.28
CA PHE A 11 20.90 -25.21 62.82
C PHE A 11 19.86 -26.22 62.33
N LEU A 12 18.62 -25.74 62.05
CA LEU A 12 17.65 -26.43 61.20
C LEU A 12 18.05 -26.22 59.74
N PRO A 13 18.28 -27.25 58.94
CA PRO A 13 18.45 -27.09 57.53
C PRO A 13 17.07 -26.72 56.95
N LEU A 14 16.91 -25.48 56.55
CA LEU A 14 15.85 -25.07 55.61
C LEU A 14 16.10 -25.83 54.30
N ALA A 15 15.50 -27.00 54.13
CA ALA A 15 15.39 -27.64 52.84
C ALA A 15 14.50 -26.74 51.95
N ALA A 16 15.13 -25.83 51.25
CA ALA A 16 14.49 -25.13 50.13
C ALA A 16 14.12 -26.21 49.12
N PHE A 17 12.86 -26.58 49.04
CA PHE A 17 12.30 -27.32 47.93
C PHE A 17 12.39 -26.40 46.70
N ALA A 18 13.56 -26.34 46.07
CA ALA A 18 13.70 -25.82 44.74
C ALA A 18 12.90 -26.77 43.85
N GLN A 19 11.64 -26.43 43.59
CA GLN A 19 10.90 -27.08 42.54
C GLN A 19 11.76 -26.97 41.26
N LYS A 20 12.21 -28.11 40.78
CA LYS A 20 12.87 -28.18 39.47
C LYS A 20 11.84 -27.71 38.46
N ILE A 21 11.92 -26.43 38.09
CA ILE A 21 11.08 -25.88 37.03
C ILE A 21 11.49 -26.62 35.74
N ASP A 22 10.59 -27.43 35.24
CA ASP A 22 10.75 -28.07 33.94
C ASP A 22 10.64 -27.00 32.88
N ARG A 23 11.79 -26.51 32.43
CA ARG A 23 11.87 -25.45 31.38
C ARG A 23 11.54 -25.95 29.96
N SER A 24 11.31 -27.26 29.80
CA SER A 24 10.83 -27.84 28.53
C SER A 24 9.33 -27.60 28.30
N LYS A 25 8.59 -27.26 29.37
CA LYS A 25 7.15 -26.97 29.31
C LYS A 25 6.90 -25.52 29.72
N ALA A 26 6.13 -24.83 28.91
CA ALA A 26 5.63 -23.51 29.28
C ALA A 26 4.79 -23.63 30.58
N PRO A 27 4.85 -22.64 31.50
CA PRO A 27 3.96 -22.59 32.64
C PRO A 27 2.50 -22.68 32.22
N ALA A 28 1.68 -23.38 32.98
CA ALA A 28 0.25 -23.40 32.74
C ALA A 28 -0.29 -21.94 32.75
N PRO A 29 -1.14 -21.55 31.78
CA PRO A 29 -1.69 -20.22 31.75
C PRO A 29 -2.46 -19.94 33.04
N GLY A 30 -2.20 -18.79 33.66
CA GLY A 30 -2.97 -18.32 34.80
C GLY A 30 -4.43 -18.05 34.42
N LYS A 31 -5.29 -17.88 35.43
CA LYS A 31 -6.66 -17.42 35.16
C LYS A 31 -6.62 -16.10 34.40
N ALA A 32 -7.47 -15.98 33.36
CA ALA A 32 -7.61 -14.73 32.58
C ALA A 32 -7.85 -13.56 33.56
N PRO A 33 -7.04 -12.50 33.54
CA PRO A 33 -7.21 -11.36 34.41
C PRO A 33 -8.56 -10.70 34.16
N LEU A 34 -9.28 -10.35 35.22
CA LEU A 34 -10.43 -9.46 35.13
C LEU A 34 -9.90 -8.07 34.82
N ILE A 35 -10.06 -7.64 33.58
CA ILE A 35 -9.65 -6.31 33.17
C ILE A 35 -10.75 -5.31 33.52
N GLN A 36 -10.44 -4.37 34.38
CA GLN A 36 -11.30 -3.20 34.59
C GLN A 36 -11.04 -2.19 33.46
N VAL A 37 -11.90 -2.20 32.46
CA VAL A 37 -11.90 -1.15 31.44
C VAL A 37 -12.53 0.09 32.05
N ALA A 38 -11.74 1.16 32.20
CA ALA A 38 -12.27 2.43 32.70
C ALA A 38 -13.39 2.91 31.77
N SER A 39 -14.55 3.25 32.36
CA SER A 39 -15.64 3.83 31.58
C SER A 39 -15.35 5.32 31.36
N PRO A 40 -15.43 5.82 30.10
CA PRO A 40 -15.31 7.26 29.86
C PRO A 40 -16.48 8.01 30.52
N VAL A 41 -16.20 9.24 30.97
CA VAL A 41 -17.26 10.17 31.36
C VAL A 41 -18.02 10.57 30.09
N LYS A 42 -19.35 10.45 30.12
CA LYS A 42 -20.22 10.68 28.97
C LYS A 42 -21.25 11.74 29.27
N TYR A 43 -21.51 12.65 28.35
CA TYR A 43 -22.64 13.56 28.34
C TYR A 43 -23.04 13.92 26.91
N THR A 44 -24.21 14.53 26.74
CA THR A 44 -24.72 14.94 25.44
C THR A 44 -25.06 16.43 25.47
N LEU A 45 -24.60 17.18 24.47
CA LEU A 45 -24.97 18.58 24.32
C LEU A 45 -26.44 18.71 23.82
N PRO A 46 -27.10 19.89 24.03
CA PRO A 46 -28.48 20.09 23.57
C PRO A 46 -28.70 19.91 22.05
N ASN A 47 -27.64 20.10 21.25
CA ASN A 47 -27.66 19.88 19.81
C ASN A 47 -27.47 18.40 19.39
N GLY A 48 -27.39 17.49 20.36
CA GLY A 48 -27.26 16.05 20.11
C GLY A 48 -25.83 15.52 20.01
N LEU A 49 -24.80 16.39 20.08
CA LEU A 49 -23.41 15.96 20.09
C LEU A 49 -23.10 15.14 21.34
N LYS A 50 -22.65 13.91 21.16
CA LYS A 50 -22.22 13.03 22.26
C LYS A 50 -20.76 13.32 22.58
N VAL A 51 -20.44 13.47 23.86
CA VAL A 51 -19.10 13.77 24.33
C VAL A 51 -18.60 12.69 25.27
N TYR A 52 -17.41 12.20 25.01
CA TYR A 52 -16.72 11.17 25.80
C TYR A 52 -15.40 11.72 26.30
N VAL A 53 -15.06 11.50 27.57
CA VAL A 53 -13.81 11.94 28.17
C VAL A 53 -13.09 10.76 28.81
N VAL A 54 -11.90 10.44 28.31
CA VAL A 54 -10.98 9.46 28.87
C VAL A 54 -9.80 10.20 29.45
N LYS A 55 -9.83 10.46 30.77
CA LYS A 55 -8.74 11.14 31.47
C LYS A 55 -7.53 10.21 31.56
N ASN A 56 -6.36 10.70 31.13
CA ASN A 56 -5.07 10.03 31.28
C ASN A 56 -3.95 11.07 31.44
N THR A 57 -3.36 11.11 32.63
CA THR A 57 -2.35 12.11 33.02
C THR A 57 -0.91 11.64 32.84
N LYS A 58 -0.70 10.45 32.23
CA LYS A 58 0.67 9.91 32.02
C LYS A 58 1.54 10.82 31.14
N LEU A 59 0.92 11.51 30.19
CA LEU A 59 1.58 12.50 29.36
C LEU A 59 0.77 13.81 29.39
N PRO A 60 1.42 14.99 29.40
CA PRO A 60 0.75 16.29 29.39
C PRO A 60 0.20 16.63 27.99
N ARG A 61 -0.58 15.73 27.43
CA ARG A 61 -1.10 15.80 26.05
C ARG A 61 -2.61 15.55 26.05
N VAL A 62 -3.32 16.23 25.14
CA VAL A 62 -4.76 16.00 24.90
C VAL A 62 -5.01 15.76 23.42
N ILE A 63 -5.89 14.83 23.15
CA ILE A 63 -6.43 14.51 21.83
C ILE A 63 -7.92 14.85 21.87
N ALA A 64 -8.42 15.61 20.90
CA ALA A 64 -9.84 15.70 20.60
C ALA A 64 -10.09 15.08 19.22
N SER A 65 -11.10 14.22 19.15
CA SER A 65 -11.53 13.59 17.90
C SER A 65 -13.03 13.72 17.77
N ILE A 66 -13.51 14.41 16.74
CA ILE A 66 -14.90 14.42 16.31
C ILE A 66 -15.05 13.31 15.28
N ASN A 67 -15.94 12.36 15.55
CA ASN A 67 -16.16 11.19 14.67
C ASN A 67 -17.64 11.18 14.25
N PHE A 68 -17.91 11.08 12.95
CA PHE A 68 -19.23 10.99 12.39
C PHE A 68 -19.62 9.53 12.17
N ASP A 69 -20.78 9.11 12.66
CA ASP A 69 -21.31 7.76 12.41
C ASP A 69 -21.93 7.70 11.01
N LEU A 70 -21.05 7.67 10.02
CA LEU A 70 -21.38 7.51 8.61
C LEU A 70 -21.00 6.09 8.17
N ASP A 71 -21.98 5.35 7.71
CA ASP A 71 -21.76 3.96 7.21
C ASP A 71 -21.35 3.91 5.73
N GLY A 72 -20.90 5.02 5.14
CA GLY A 72 -20.69 5.21 3.73
C GLY A 72 -21.96 5.73 3.03
N PHE A 73 -21.81 6.30 1.86
CA PHE A 73 -22.93 6.69 1.00
C PHE A 73 -22.50 6.53 -0.45
N LYS A 74 -23.49 6.30 -1.33
CA LYS A 74 -23.23 6.13 -2.75
C LYS A 74 -22.90 7.49 -3.38
N GLU A 75 -21.73 7.58 -4.00
CA GLU A 75 -21.23 8.80 -4.64
C GLU A 75 -21.46 8.81 -6.17
N GLY A 76 -21.62 7.61 -6.77
CA GLY A 76 -21.91 7.44 -8.18
C GLY A 76 -20.83 8.00 -9.10
N ASP A 77 -21.22 8.91 -9.99
CA ASP A 77 -20.32 9.60 -10.92
C ASP A 77 -19.32 10.56 -10.25
N LYS A 78 -19.45 10.74 -8.94
CA LYS A 78 -18.59 11.58 -8.10
C LYS A 78 -17.82 10.77 -7.05
N ALA A 79 -17.53 9.49 -7.33
CA ALA A 79 -16.74 8.66 -6.43
C ALA A 79 -15.41 9.37 -6.07
N GLY A 80 -15.16 9.51 -4.75
CA GLY A 80 -14.07 10.31 -4.18
C GLY A 80 -14.52 11.65 -3.56
N LEU A 81 -15.82 12.00 -3.66
CA LEU A 81 -16.34 13.26 -3.11
C LEU A 81 -16.11 13.39 -1.60
N ALA A 82 -16.41 12.33 -0.83
CA ALA A 82 -16.22 12.35 0.62
C ALA A 82 -14.75 12.49 1.00
N ASP A 83 -13.87 11.79 0.29
CA ASP A 83 -12.43 11.87 0.53
C ASP A 83 -11.90 13.28 0.23
N MET A 84 -12.22 13.84 -0.94
CA MET A 84 -11.83 15.19 -1.30
C MET A 84 -12.44 16.24 -0.36
N ALA A 85 -13.69 16.06 0.08
CA ALA A 85 -14.31 16.94 1.07
C ALA A 85 -13.53 16.89 2.40
N GLY A 86 -13.22 15.69 2.90
CA GLY A 86 -12.43 15.51 4.10
C GLY A 86 -11.05 16.19 4.03
N GLN A 87 -10.38 16.16 2.89
CA GLN A 87 -9.11 16.85 2.67
C GLN A 87 -9.29 18.38 2.57
N LEU A 88 -10.38 18.85 1.97
CA LEU A 88 -10.61 20.28 1.72
C LEU A 88 -10.97 21.05 3.00
N ILE A 89 -11.70 20.45 3.94
CA ILE A 89 -12.23 21.09 5.14
C ILE A 89 -11.16 21.85 5.93
N LYS A 90 -9.96 21.30 6.10
CA LYS A 90 -8.86 21.95 6.83
C LYS A 90 -8.06 22.96 6.01
N ARG A 91 -8.43 23.17 4.73
CA ARG A 91 -7.68 24.06 3.83
C ARG A 91 -8.20 25.50 3.82
N GLY A 92 -8.72 25.96 4.93
CA GLY A 92 -9.19 27.31 5.16
C GLY A 92 -10.50 27.36 5.91
N THR A 93 -10.72 28.44 6.63
CA THR A 93 -11.98 28.81 7.30
C THR A 93 -12.49 30.10 6.72
N THR A 94 -13.66 30.54 7.14
CA THR A 94 -14.20 31.86 6.76
C THR A 94 -13.34 33.03 7.25
N THR A 95 -12.42 32.80 8.20
CA THR A 95 -11.58 33.83 8.80
C THR A 95 -10.06 33.61 8.60
N LYS A 96 -9.63 32.42 8.18
CA LYS A 96 -8.21 32.04 8.04
C LYS A 96 -7.94 31.31 6.74
N THR A 97 -6.79 31.62 6.12
CA THR A 97 -6.27 30.85 5.01
C THR A 97 -5.66 29.53 5.48
N LYS A 98 -5.36 28.63 4.54
CA LYS A 98 -4.66 27.36 4.82
C LYS A 98 -3.33 27.61 5.52
N GLU A 99 -2.54 28.54 5.00
CA GLU A 99 -1.21 28.90 5.53
C GLU A 99 -1.31 29.41 6.97
N GLN A 100 -2.32 30.24 7.27
CA GLN A 100 -2.55 30.73 8.64
C GLN A 100 -2.98 29.62 9.60
N ILE A 101 -3.72 28.63 9.11
CA ILE A 101 -4.07 27.42 9.90
C ILE A 101 -2.82 26.60 10.18
N ASP A 102 -2.02 26.30 9.15
CA ASP A 102 -0.80 25.50 9.27
C ASP A 102 0.20 26.19 10.23
N GLU A 103 0.45 27.49 10.06
CA GLU A 103 1.31 28.29 10.95
C GLU A 103 0.82 28.26 12.42
N ALA A 104 -0.49 28.42 12.64
CA ALA A 104 -1.08 28.35 13.98
C ALA A 104 -0.92 26.98 14.62
N VAL A 105 -1.11 25.89 13.85
CA VAL A 105 -0.92 24.52 14.32
C VAL A 105 0.54 24.24 14.66
N GLU A 106 1.48 24.65 13.81
CA GLU A 106 2.92 24.52 14.06
C GLU A 106 3.37 25.33 15.28
N TYR A 107 2.94 26.59 15.40
CA TYR A 107 3.23 27.44 16.55
C TYR A 107 2.76 26.83 17.88
N LEU A 108 1.60 26.14 17.87
CA LEU A 108 1.06 25.46 19.04
C LEU A 108 1.73 24.11 19.31
N GLY A 109 2.68 23.67 18.47
CA GLY A 109 3.32 22.36 18.58
C GLY A 109 2.30 21.20 18.54
N GLY A 110 1.26 21.35 17.71
CA GLY A 110 0.16 20.41 17.62
C GLY A 110 0.04 19.78 16.24
N SER A 111 -1.04 19.03 16.07
CA SER A 111 -1.48 18.54 14.76
C SER A 111 -2.99 18.69 14.63
N LEU A 112 -3.45 18.97 13.40
CA LEU A 112 -4.84 19.03 13.01
C LEU A 112 -5.04 18.26 11.71
N SER A 113 -5.95 17.29 11.72
CA SER A 113 -6.26 16.48 10.55
C SER A 113 -7.76 16.30 10.37
N THR A 114 -8.18 16.15 9.12
CA THR A 114 -9.58 15.92 8.76
C THR A 114 -9.67 14.79 7.73
N SER A 115 -10.74 14.02 7.78
CA SER A 115 -11.12 12.99 6.80
C SER A 115 -12.61 13.13 6.49
N SER A 116 -13.14 12.29 5.64
CA SER A 116 -14.59 12.24 5.35
C SER A 116 -15.46 12.03 6.58
N THR A 117 -14.93 11.34 7.60
CA THR A 117 -15.71 10.90 8.79
C THR A 117 -15.11 11.36 10.11
N SER A 118 -14.08 12.19 10.11
CA SER A 118 -13.46 12.63 11.35
C SER A 118 -12.70 13.96 11.23
N ALA A 119 -12.56 14.64 12.38
CA ALA A 119 -11.64 15.77 12.56
C ALA A 119 -10.91 15.59 13.89
N VAL A 120 -9.59 15.69 13.89
CA VAL A 120 -8.73 15.37 15.04
C VAL A 120 -7.75 16.50 15.31
N ALA A 121 -7.62 16.88 16.58
CA ALA A 121 -6.59 17.78 17.06
C ALA A 121 -5.80 17.17 18.22
N ILE A 122 -4.48 17.34 18.21
CA ILE A 122 -3.55 16.81 19.22
C ILE A 122 -2.55 17.89 19.58
N SER A 123 -2.40 18.20 20.85
CA SER A 123 -1.33 19.07 21.34
C SER A 123 -1.01 18.82 22.82
N LEU A 124 0.00 19.54 23.34
CA LEU A 124 0.23 19.64 24.76
C LEU A 124 -0.97 20.30 25.44
N LYS A 125 -1.22 19.93 26.70
CA LYS A 125 -2.32 20.44 27.52
C LYS A 125 -2.39 21.97 27.57
N SER A 126 -1.25 22.65 27.68
CA SER A 126 -1.18 24.12 27.73
C SER A 126 -1.76 24.80 26.50
N ASN A 127 -1.56 24.22 25.32
CA ASN A 127 -1.93 24.79 24.02
C ASN A 127 -3.27 24.24 23.50
N PHE A 128 -3.75 23.17 24.14
CA PHE A 128 -4.92 22.43 23.67
C PHE A 128 -6.20 23.27 23.56
N PRO A 129 -6.55 24.17 24.53
CA PRO A 129 -7.77 24.97 24.40
C PRO A 129 -7.79 25.85 23.14
N THR A 130 -6.61 26.41 22.75
CA THR A 130 -6.46 27.23 21.54
C THR A 130 -6.58 26.36 20.29
N LEU A 131 -5.89 25.22 20.26
CA LEU A 131 -5.96 24.27 19.11
C LEU A 131 -7.37 23.69 18.96
N PHE A 132 -8.06 23.40 20.05
CA PHE A 132 -9.44 22.92 20.00
C PHE A 132 -10.40 23.99 19.45
N GLY A 133 -10.17 25.26 19.78
CA GLY A 133 -10.89 26.38 19.16
C GLY A 133 -10.70 26.42 17.65
N LEU A 134 -9.45 26.22 17.18
CA LEU A 134 -9.14 26.15 15.74
C LEU A 134 -9.79 24.94 15.07
N LEU A 135 -9.74 23.73 15.68
CA LEU A 135 -10.45 22.56 15.20
C LEU A 135 -11.94 22.83 15.05
N SER A 136 -12.54 23.46 16.06
CA SER A 136 -13.96 23.79 16.05
C SER A 136 -14.32 24.77 14.93
N GLU A 137 -13.47 25.78 14.68
CA GLU A 137 -13.62 26.71 13.57
C GLU A 137 -13.54 26.00 12.21
N VAL A 138 -12.57 25.10 12.02
CA VAL A 138 -12.42 24.28 10.81
C VAL A 138 -13.66 23.41 10.55
N VAL A 139 -14.24 22.83 11.60
CA VAL A 139 -15.44 21.99 11.49
C VAL A 139 -16.71 22.79 11.22
N LEU A 140 -16.86 23.94 11.87
CA LEU A 140 -18.09 24.74 11.80
C LEU A 140 -18.13 25.69 10.61
N ASN A 141 -16.98 26.26 10.22
CA ASN A 141 -16.88 27.35 9.27
C ASN A 141 -15.80 27.11 8.21
N PRO A 142 -15.75 25.93 7.56
CA PRO A 142 -14.77 25.69 6.50
C PRO A 142 -15.03 26.61 5.31
N ALA A 143 -13.96 27.16 4.72
CA ALA A 143 -14.09 28.05 3.55
C ALA A 143 -14.56 27.32 2.30
N LEU A 144 -14.19 26.06 2.13
CA LEU A 144 -14.48 25.21 0.97
C LEU A 144 -14.22 25.95 -0.35
N ASN A 145 -12.97 26.40 -0.51
CA ASN A 145 -12.54 27.26 -1.61
C ASN A 145 -12.30 26.43 -2.89
N ALA A 146 -12.74 26.93 -4.04
CA ALA A 146 -12.56 26.26 -5.32
C ALA A 146 -11.08 26.12 -5.74
N GLU A 147 -10.23 27.12 -5.43
CA GLU A 147 -8.79 27.04 -5.72
C GLU A 147 -8.11 25.93 -4.93
N GLU A 148 -8.43 25.79 -3.63
CA GLU A 148 -7.91 24.71 -2.80
C GLU A 148 -8.46 23.34 -3.24
N LEU A 149 -9.71 23.27 -3.72
CA LEU A 149 -10.26 22.05 -4.31
C LEU A 149 -9.44 21.61 -5.53
N GLU A 150 -8.99 22.53 -6.39
CA GLU A 150 -8.14 22.19 -7.53
C GLU A 150 -6.77 21.65 -7.11
N LYS A 151 -6.20 22.16 -6.01
CA LYS A 151 -4.96 21.60 -5.44
C LYS A 151 -5.18 20.17 -4.90
N VAL A 152 -6.29 19.93 -4.20
CA VAL A 152 -6.69 18.59 -3.73
C VAL A 152 -6.90 17.66 -4.94
N ARG A 153 -7.63 18.12 -5.96
CA ARG A 153 -7.89 17.36 -7.20
C ARG A 153 -6.59 16.88 -7.85
N LYS A 154 -5.64 17.80 -8.06
CA LYS A 154 -4.34 17.45 -8.66
C LYS A 154 -3.58 16.40 -7.84
N GLN A 155 -3.57 16.54 -6.51
CA GLN A 155 -2.93 15.58 -5.62
C GLN A 155 -3.63 14.21 -5.68
N THR A 156 -4.97 14.20 -5.67
CA THR A 156 -5.77 12.96 -5.75
C THR A 156 -5.55 12.25 -7.09
N ILE A 157 -5.57 12.99 -8.21
CA ILE A 157 -5.31 12.42 -9.55
C ILE A 157 -3.90 11.84 -9.61
N SER A 158 -2.89 12.56 -9.09
CA SER A 158 -1.52 12.02 -9.04
C SER A 158 -1.44 10.71 -8.25
N GLY A 159 -2.17 10.61 -7.13
CA GLY A 159 -2.27 9.37 -6.36
C GLY A 159 -2.94 8.24 -7.15
N ILE A 160 -4.05 8.54 -7.86
CA ILE A 160 -4.75 7.56 -8.71
C ILE A 160 -3.81 7.04 -9.81
N GLU A 161 -3.10 7.92 -10.51
CA GLU A 161 -2.18 7.51 -11.58
C GLU A 161 -1.02 6.66 -11.04
N THR A 162 -0.49 7.00 -9.86
CA THR A 162 0.53 6.18 -9.21
C THR A 162 -0.02 4.79 -8.85
N ASN A 163 -1.24 4.70 -8.34
CA ASN A 163 -1.87 3.44 -7.96
C ASN A 163 -2.19 2.52 -9.14
N LYS A 164 -2.30 3.06 -10.37
CA LYS A 164 -2.47 2.23 -11.57
C LYS A 164 -1.27 1.34 -11.89
N ASP A 165 -0.10 1.69 -11.36
CA ASP A 165 1.14 0.91 -11.53
C ASP A 165 1.43 0.01 -10.31
N ASP A 166 0.61 0.07 -9.26
CA ASP A 166 0.77 -0.74 -8.05
C ASP A 166 -0.17 -1.95 -8.08
N ALA A 167 0.40 -3.16 -8.09
CA ALA A 167 -0.38 -4.39 -8.19
C ALA A 167 -1.28 -4.64 -6.98
N ASP A 168 -0.85 -4.26 -5.78
CA ASP A 168 -1.64 -4.41 -4.56
C ASP A 168 -2.82 -3.41 -4.55
N ALA A 169 -2.59 -2.16 -4.98
CA ALA A 169 -3.65 -1.17 -5.13
C ALA A 169 -4.69 -1.55 -6.19
N ILE A 170 -4.22 -2.10 -7.32
CA ILE A 170 -5.11 -2.64 -8.37
C ILE A 170 -5.94 -3.79 -7.81
N ALA A 171 -5.30 -4.77 -7.13
CA ALA A 171 -6.00 -5.90 -6.54
C ALA A 171 -7.06 -5.45 -5.53
N ASP A 172 -6.74 -4.48 -4.67
CA ASP A 172 -7.68 -3.93 -3.69
C ASP A 172 -8.89 -3.25 -4.35
N ASN A 173 -8.70 -2.46 -5.40
CA ASN A 173 -9.78 -1.85 -6.18
C ASN A 173 -10.68 -2.91 -6.84
N VAL A 174 -10.09 -3.87 -7.52
CA VAL A 174 -10.84 -4.94 -8.20
C VAL A 174 -11.61 -5.79 -7.19
N VAL A 175 -10.97 -6.18 -6.08
CA VAL A 175 -11.62 -6.92 -5.00
C VAL A 175 -12.80 -6.14 -4.42
N LYS A 176 -12.65 -4.86 -4.10
CA LYS A 176 -13.75 -4.02 -3.60
C LYS A 176 -14.94 -4.04 -4.56
N LYS A 177 -14.68 -3.77 -5.83
CA LYS A 177 -15.74 -3.73 -6.85
C LYS A 177 -16.44 -5.05 -7.05
N LEU A 178 -15.70 -6.17 -7.07
CA LEU A 178 -16.26 -7.51 -7.25
C LEU A 178 -17.01 -8.00 -6.02
N VAL A 179 -16.47 -7.77 -4.82
CA VAL A 179 -17.06 -8.25 -3.56
C VAL A 179 -18.27 -7.43 -3.17
N TYR A 180 -18.22 -6.12 -3.29
CA TYR A 180 -19.32 -5.26 -2.86
C TYR A 180 -20.31 -4.92 -3.98
N GLY A 181 -19.87 -4.96 -5.24
CA GLY A 181 -20.64 -4.52 -6.39
C GLY A 181 -20.50 -3.02 -6.66
N ALA A 182 -20.56 -2.63 -7.94
CA ALA A 182 -20.36 -1.24 -8.37
C ALA A 182 -21.46 -0.27 -7.84
N ASN A 183 -22.58 -0.79 -7.38
CA ASN A 183 -23.70 -0.01 -6.84
C ASN A 183 -23.68 0.11 -5.30
N HIS A 184 -22.71 -0.52 -4.64
CA HIS A 184 -22.53 -0.44 -3.20
C HIS A 184 -21.48 0.62 -2.86
N PRO A 185 -21.65 1.46 -1.83
CA PRO A 185 -20.67 2.49 -1.46
C PRO A 185 -19.24 1.98 -1.29
N PHE A 186 -19.07 0.75 -0.80
CA PHE A 186 -17.76 0.15 -0.58
C PHE A 186 -17.13 -0.45 -1.85
N GLY A 187 -17.93 -0.58 -2.92
CA GLY A 187 -17.47 -1.08 -4.22
C GLY A 187 -17.26 0.01 -5.27
N GLU A 188 -17.58 1.27 -4.95
CA GLU A 188 -17.29 2.40 -5.82
C GLU A 188 -15.79 2.66 -5.88
N ILE A 189 -15.27 2.87 -7.08
CA ILE A 189 -13.86 3.14 -7.32
C ILE A 189 -13.69 4.59 -7.75
N MET A 190 -12.83 5.30 -7.02
CA MET A 190 -12.41 6.65 -7.37
C MET A 190 -11.51 6.61 -8.61
N THR A 191 -11.87 7.37 -9.64
CA THR A 191 -11.13 7.44 -10.90
C THR A 191 -10.82 8.89 -11.26
N THR A 192 -9.88 9.11 -12.16
CA THR A 192 -9.60 10.45 -12.70
C THR A 192 -10.86 11.11 -13.28
N LYS A 193 -11.76 10.33 -13.90
CA LYS A 193 -13.03 10.82 -14.44
C LYS A 193 -13.97 11.29 -13.32
N THR A 194 -14.18 10.49 -12.28
CA THR A 194 -15.08 10.83 -11.16
C THR A 194 -14.56 12.03 -10.38
N VAL A 195 -13.26 12.08 -10.09
CA VAL A 195 -12.59 13.19 -9.40
C VAL A 195 -12.71 14.50 -10.17
N ASN A 196 -12.57 14.46 -11.51
CA ASN A 196 -12.74 15.64 -12.37
C ASN A 196 -14.19 16.15 -12.43
N SER A 197 -15.18 15.33 -12.15
CA SER A 197 -16.60 15.73 -12.14
C SER A 197 -17.02 16.49 -10.86
N ILE A 198 -16.24 16.36 -9.76
CA ILE A 198 -16.56 16.94 -8.46
C ILE A 198 -16.39 18.46 -8.49
N LYS A 199 -17.43 19.19 -8.08
CA LYS A 199 -17.45 20.65 -7.96
C LYS A 199 -17.46 21.09 -6.50
N VAL A 200 -17.12 22.34 -6.24
CA VAL A 200 -17.14 22.88 -4.87
C VAL A 200 -18.53 22.85 -4.24
N GLU A 201 -19.57 22.98 -5.05
CA GLU A 201 -20.97 22.88 -4.63
C GLU A 201 -21.30 21.49 -4.11
N ASP A 202 -20.73 20.44 -4.71
CA ASP A 202 -20.90 19.05 -4.24
C ASP A 202 -20.26 18.86 -2.87
N VAL A 203 -19.06 19.40 -2.67
CA VAL A 203 -18.36 19.37 -1.38
C VAL A 203 -19.15 20.14 -0.32
N LYS A 204 -19.67 21.33 -0.64
CA LYS A 204 -20.57 22.09 0.26
C LYS A 204 -21.82 21.31 0.63
N ALA A 205 -22.44 20.67 -0.36
CA ALA A 205 -23.61 19.81 -0.13
C ALA A 205 -23.29 18.61 0.77
N PHE A 206 -22.14 17.96 0.56
CA PHE A 206 -21.67 16.86 1.42
C PHE A 206 -21.51 17.31 2.88
N VAL A 207 -20.75 18.37 3.12
CA VAL A 207 -20.53 18.90 4.48
C VAL A 207 -21.87 19.31 5.14
N ASN A 208 -22.72 20.01 4.39
CA ASN A 208 -24.02 20.44 4.90
C ASN A 208 -24.97 19.29 5.21
N ASN A 209 -24.90 18.16 4.51
CA ASN A 209 -25.80 17.02 4.72
C ASN A 209 -25.28 16.08 5.81
N TYR A 210 -23.97 15.87 5.89
CA TYR A 210 -23.40 14.79 6.69
C TYR A 210 -22.59 15.24 7.92
N TRP A 211 -22.07 16.47 7.95
CA TRP A 211 -21.36 16.96 9.12
C TRP A 211 -22.33 17.61 10.10
N LYS A 212 -23.03 16.77 10.88
CA LYS A 212 -24.06 17.18 11.84
C LYS A 212 -23.74 16.70 13.25
N PRO A 213 -23.97 17.51 14.29
CA PRO A 213 -23.65 17.15 15.67
C PRO A 213 -24.46 15.95 16.18
N ASN A 214 -25.68 15.75 15.70
CA ASN A 214 -26.55 14.67 16.15
C ASN A 214 -26.17 13.27 15.66
N ILE A 215 -25.21 13.16 14.71
CA ILE A 215 -24.56 11.90 14.32
C ILE A 215 -23.06 11.90 14.67
N ALA A 216 -22.60 12.91 15.40
CA ALA A 216 -21.19 13.04 15.76
C ALA A 216 -20.95 12.62 17.22
N SER A 217 -19.75 12.12 17.45
CA SER A 217 -19.20 11.85 18.78
C SER A 217 -17.88 12.60 18.93
N LEU A 218 -17.81 13.48 19.91
CA LEU A 218 -16.59 14.16 20.31
C LEU A 218 -15.91 13.36 21.42
N VAL A 219 -14.68 12.98 21.22
CA VAL A 219 -13.91 12.20 22.18
C VAL A 219 -12.69 13.00 22.62
N PHE A 220 -12.56 13.22 23.91
CA PHE A 220 -11.36 13.76 24.55
C PHE A 220 -10.57 12.62 25.20
N VAL A 221 -9.28 12.56 24.94
CA VAL A 221 -8.36 11.58 25.54
C VAL A 221 -7.10 12.29 26.00
N GLY A 222 -6.72 12.12 27.25
CA GLY A 222 -5.43 12.67 27.75
C GLY A 222 -5.56 13.43 29.07
N ASP A 223 -4.66 14.35 29.28
CA ASP A 223 -4.59 15.15 30.54
C ASP A 223 -5.59 16.32 30.49
N ILE A 224 -6.85 15.98 30.56
CA ILE A 224 -7.96 16.94 30.62
C ILE A 224 -9.00 16.48 31.65
N GLU A 225 -9.47 17.43 32.47
CA GLU A 225 -10.55 17.17 33.41
C GLU A 225 -11.89 17.09 32.67
N PRO A 226 -12.80 16.17 33.05
CA PRO A 226 -14.11 16.06 32.41
C PRO A 226 -14.90 17.36 32.39
N LEU A 227 -14.81 18.16 33.46
CA LEU A 227 -15.49 19.45 33.54
C LEU A 227 -14.91 20.47 32.53
N ASP A 228 -13.60 20.48 32.34
CA ASP A 228 -12.95 21.39 31.38
C ASP A 228 -13.21 20.96 29.94
N ALA A 229 -13.20 19.67 29.67
CA ALA A 229 -13.62 19.12 28.38
C ALA A 229 -15.08 19.51 28.05
N LYS A 230 -15.96 19.43 29.04
CA LYS A 230 -17.36 19.86 28.90
C LYS A 230 -17.44 21.35 28.56
N LYS A 231 -16.76 22.22 29.32
CA LYS A 231 -16.74 23.67 29.07
C LYS A 231 -16.23 24.00 27.66
N LEU A 232 -15.17 23.32 27.20
CA LEU A 232 -14.64 23.50 25.84
C LEU A 232 -15.68 23.09 24.78
N ALA A 233 -16.30 21.93 24.93
CA ALA A 233 -17.33 21.46 24.02
C ALA A 233 -18.54 22.42 23.99
N GLU A 234 -19.02 22.86 25.15
CA GLU A 234 -20.13 23.83 25.25
C GLU A 234 -19.74 25.17 24.61
N LYS A 235 -18.56 25.71 24.90
CA LYS A 235 -18.09 27.00 24.38
C LYS A 235 -18.04 27.03 22.84
N TYR A 236 -17.49 26.00 22.24
CA TYR A 236 -17.17 26.03 20.81
C TYR A 236 -18.18 25.31 19.92
N LEU A 237 -18.90 24.30 20.44
CA LEU A 237 -19.74 23.43 19.62
C LEU A 237 -21.25 23.47 19.95
N SER A 238 -21.68 24.23 20.96
CA SER A 238 -23.12 24.32 21.29
C SER A 238 -23.94 24.99 20.18
N ALA A 239 -23.35 25.91 19.43
CA ALA A 239 -24.02 26.60 18.33
C ALA A 239 -24.13 25.76 17.06
N TRP A 240 -23.45 24.61 17.02
CA TRP A 240 -23.50 23.71 15.86
C TRP A 240 -24.90 23.16 15.63
N GLN A 241 -25.45 23.45 14.45
CA GLN A 241 -26.86 23.15 14.17
C GLN A 241 -27.08 21.67 13.85
N LYS A 242 -27.96 21.02 14.61
CA LYS A 242 -28.43 19.67 14.28
C LYS A 242 -29.29 19.70 13.01
N GLY A 243 -29.39 18.57 12.33
CA GLY A 243 -30.20 18.44 11.12
C GLY A 243 -30.52 17.00 10.78
N SER A 244 -31.41 16.83 9.80
CA SER A 244 -31.63 15.51 9.20
C SER A 244 -30.41 15.11 8.38
N VAL A 245 -30.03 13.83 8.46
CA VAL A 245 -28.99 13.23 7.64
C VAL A 245 -29.66 12.29 6.65
N PRO A 246 -29.34 12.35 5.35
CA PRO A 246 -29.96 11.47 4.36
C PRO A 246 -29.75 9.99 4.73
N ALA A 247 -30.84 9.23 4.75
CA ALA A 247 -30.77 7.80 4.98
C ALA A 247 -30.07 7.12 3.79
N GLN A 248 -29.19 6.19 4.09
CA GLN A 248 -28.49 5.42 3.07
C GLN A 248 -29.18 4.08 2.85
N GLN A 249 -29.28 3.68 1.58
CA GLN A 249 -29.73 2.34 1.21
C GLN A 249 -28.54 1.60 0.57
N PHE A 250 -28.29 0.38 1.03
CA PHE A 250 -27.23 -0.46 0.55
C PHE A 250 -27.82 -1.60 -0.28
N GLU A 251 -27.35 -1.76 -1.50
CA GLU A 251 -27.62 -2.97 -2.26
C GLU A 251 -26.90 -4.16 -1.58
N LYS A 252 -27.47 -5.35 -1.71
CA LYS A 252 -26.79 -6.55 -1.24
C LYS A 252 -25.52 -6.78 -2.06
N SER A 253 -24.42 -7.02 -1.40
CA SER A 253 -23.17 -7.41 -2.05
C SER A 253 -23.36 -8.71 -2.84
N PRO A 254 -23.00 -8.75 -4.11
CA PRO A 254 -23.18 -9.94 -4.92
C PRO A 254 -22.23 -11.05 -4.46
N ARG A 255 -22.77 -12.26 -4.32
CA ARG A 255 -21.91 -13.47 -4.28
C ARG A 255 -21.92 -14.08 -5.66
N PRO A 256 -20.79 -14.52 -6.20
CA PRO A 256 -20.77 -15.22 -7.47
C PRO A 256 -21.55 -16.55 -7.33
N ALA A 257 -22.21 -16.96 -8.40
CA ALA A 257 -22.92 -18.26 -8.41
C ALA A 257 -21.95 -19.43 -8.20
N LYS A 258 -20.71 -19.29 -8.68
CA LYS A 258 -19.59 -20.21 -8.51
C LYS A 258 -18.31 -19.40 -8.37
N THR A 259 -17.31 -19.98 -7.70
CA THR A 259 -15.95 -19.42 -7.69
C THR A 259 -15.45 -19.27 -9.12
N TYR A 260 -14.79 -18.16 -9.40
CA TYR A 260 -14.17 -17.83 -10.67
C TYR A 260 -12.86 -17.07 -10.45
N VAL A 261 -12.07 -16.98 -11.50
CA VAL A 261 -10.79 -16.28 -11.49
C VAL A 261 -10.92 -14.96 -12.24
N ALA A 262 -10.60 -13.86 -11.58
CA ALA A 262 -10.52 -12.52 -12.16
C ALA A 262 -9.05 -12.17 -12.38
N VAL A 263 -8.65 -11.99 -13.63
CA VAL A 263 -7.27 -11.66 -14.00
C VAL A 263 -7.20 -10.20 -14.46
N VAL A 264 -6.29 -9.46 -13.87
CA VAL A 264 -5.87 -8.14 -14.36
C VAL A 264 -4.47 -8.28 -14.96
N ASP A 265 -4.37 -7.98 -16.24
CA ASP A 265 -3.12 -8.12 -16.96
C ASP A 265 -2.15 -6.99 -16.62
N ARG A 266 -0.95 -7.38 -16.15
CA ARG A 266 0.21 -6.50 -16.00
C ARG A 266 1.39 -7.10 -16.76
N PRO A 267 1.53 -6.81 -18.06
CA PRO A 267 2.60 -7.35 -18.87
C PRO A 267 3.98 -7.12 -18.25
N SER A 268 4.86 -8.08 -18.39
CA SER A 268 6.24 -8.04 -17.86
C SER A 268 6.35 -7.98 -16.33
N SER A 269 5.27 -8.21 -15.60
CA SER A 269 5.32 -8.37 -14.14
C SER A 269 5.96 -9.71 -13.78
N VAL A 270 6.93 -9.71 -12.87
CA VAL A 270 7.61 -10.95 -12.42
C VAL A 270 6.92 -11.61 -11.23
N GLN A 271 6.00 -10.90 -10.61
CA GLN A 271 5.18 -11.38 -9.50
C GLN A 271 3.71 -11.15 -9.80
N SER A 272 2.89 -12.01 -9.21
CA SER A 272 1.44 -11.86 -9.19
C SER A 272 0.97 -11.56 -7.77
N VAL A 273 0.05 -10.63 -7.63
CA VAL A 273 -0.74 -10.49 -6.40
C VAL A 273 -1.94 -11.41 -6.52
N VAL A 274 -2.05 -12.34 -5.59
CA VAL A 274 -3.16 -13.30 -5.48
C VAL A 274 -4.02 -12.90 -4.29
N THR A 275 -5.30 -12.62 -4.53
CA THR A 275 -6.29 -12.33 -3.48
C THR A 275 -7.49 -13.23 -3.63
N ILE A 276 -7.78 -14.04 -2.61
CA ILE A 276 -9.02 -14.84 -2.53
C ILE A 276 -9.95 -14.11 -1.58
N ALA A 277 -11.10 -13.68 -2.07
CA ALA A 277 -12.01 -12.80 -1.31
C ALA A 277 -13.47 -13.22 -1.42
N SER A 278 -14.24 -12.87 -0.40
CA SER A 278 -15.70 -13.00 -0.41
C SER A 278 -16.38 -12.01 0.53
N PRO A 279 -17.63 -11.57 0.24
CA PRO A 279 -18.43 -10.85 1.22
C PRO A 279 -18.81 -11.78 2.38
N VAL A 280 -18.81 -11.27 3.60
CA VAL A 280 -19.20 -12.01 4.80
C VAL A 280 -20.27 -11.28 5.59
N GLN A 281 -21.21 -12.04 6.16
CA GLN A 281 -22.21 -11.51 7.08
C GLN A 281 -21.66 -11.67 8.51
N LEU A 282 -20.88 -10.71 8.94
CA LEU A 282 -20.28 -10.68 10.27
C LEU A 282 -20.44 -9.28 10.87
N VAL A 283 -21.18 -9.22 11.96
CA VAL A 283 -21.40 -7.98 12.72
C VAL A 283 -20.66 -8.08 14.05
N LYS A 284 -20.06 -6.98 14.47
CA LYS A 284 -19.37 -6.92 15.76
C LYS A 284 -20.37 -7.18 16.91
N GLY A 285 -19.97 -8.08 17.83
CA GLY A 285 -20.81 -8.49 18.94
C GLY A 285 -21.81 -9.62 18.63
N ALA A 286 -21.88 -10.09 17.39
CA ALA A 286 -22.61 -11.31 17.07
C ALA A 286 -21.99 -12.53 17.78
N PRO A 287 -22.74 -13.62 18.03
CA PRO A 287 -22.25 -14.79 18.72
C PRO A 287 -20.98 -15.41 18.08
N ASN A 288 -20.83 -15.29 16.78
CA ASN A 288 -19.67 -15.78 16.03
C ASN A 288 -18.54 -14.74 15.84
N ASP A 289 -18.67 -13.50 16.34
CA ASP A 289 -17.66 -12.43 16.14
C ASP A 289 -16.28 -12.82 16.72
N ILE A 290 -16.23 -13.24 18.00
CA ILE A 290 -14.99 -13.66 18.64
C ILE A 290 -14.44 -14.96 18.05
N PRO A 291 -15.25 -16.03 17.85
CA PRO A 291 -14.81 -17.24 17.16
C PRO A 291 -14.26 -16.98 15.74
N ALA A 292 -14.90 -16.09 14.98
CA ALA A 292 -14.46 -15.71 13.64
C ALA A 292 -13.11 -14.98 13.66
N ASN A 293 -12.89 -14.13 14.66
CA ASN A 293 -11.59 -13.48 14.85
C ASN A 293 -10.50 -14.52 15.17
N VAL A 294 -10.78 -15.46 16.07
CA VAL A 294 -9.85 -16.57 16.37
C VAL A 294 -9.55 -17.39 15.12
N MET A 295 -10.59 -17.77 14.37
CA MET A 295 -10.49 -18.51 13.11
C MET A 295 -9.56 -17.79 12.12
N ASN A 296 -9.79 -16.51 11.85
CA ASN A 296 -8.98 -15.75 10.90
C ASN A 296 -7.52 -15.63 11.36
N ASN A 297 -7.27 -15.45 12.66
CA ASN A 297 -5.91 -15.36 13.18
C ASN A 297 -5.17 -16.70 13.09
N ILE A 298 -5.85 -17.83 13.26
CA ILE A 298 -5.28 -19.16 13.01
C ILE A 298 -4.97 -19.33 11.52
N LEU A 299 -5.88 -18.91 10.64
CA LEU A 299 -5.69 -19.07 9.19
C LEU A 299 -4.53 -18.20 8.68
N GLY A 300 -4.52 -16.90 8.97
CA GLY A 300 -3.51 -16.01 8.37
C GLY A 300 -3.42 -14.63 9.01
N GLY A 301 -3.90 -14.44 10.25
CA GLY A 301 -3.86 -13.12 10.91
C GLY A 301 -2.48 -12.63 11.37
N GLY A 302 -1.41 -13.34 11.03
CA GLY A 302 -0.04 -12.94 11.38
C GLY A 302 1.00 -14.00 11.02
N PHE A 303 2.24 -13.78 11.44
CA PHE A 303 3.38 -14.66 11.15
C PHE A 303 3.24 -16.11 11.68
N SER A 304 2.40 -16.35 12.67
CA SER A 304 2.10 -17.68 13.19
C SER A 304 0.88 -18.33 12.55
N GLY A 305 0.27 -17.67 11.56
CA GLY A 305 -0.88 -18.20 10.83
C GLY A 305 -0.49 -19.33 9.87
N ARG A 306 -1.46 -20.21 9.58
CA ARG A 306 -1.25 -21.37 8.69
C ARG A 306 -0.82 -20.96 7.29
N LEU A 307 -1.39 -19.88 6.72
CA LEU A 307 -1.02 -19.39 5.39
C LEU A 307 0.46 -18.98 5.35
N PHE A 308 0.94 -18.27 6.36
CA PHE A 308 2.34 -17.87 6.43
C PHE A 308 3.26 -19.09 6.56
N ALA A 309 2.97 -20.00 7.49
CA ALA A 309 3.74 -21.23 7.69
C ALA A 309 3.77 -22.11 6.43
N ASN A 310 2.64 -22.22 5.70
CA ASN A 310 2.55 -23.03 4.50
C ASN A 310 3.27 -22.36 3.32
N LEU A 311 2.82 -21.16 2.89
CA LEU A 311 3.30 -20.56 1.65
C LEU A 311 4.72 -20.02 1.76
N ARG A 312 5.10 -19.45 2.93
CA ARG A 312 6.45 -18.90 3.11
C ARG A 312 7.44 -19.92 3.65
N GLU A 313 7.15 -20.51 4.82
CA GLU A 313 8.17 -21.32 5.51
C GLU A 313 8.36 -22.69 4.86
N LYS A 314 7.25 -23.38 4.52
CA LYS A 314 7.31 -24.70 3.93
C LYS A 314 7.64 -24.67 2.43
N HIS A 315 7.02 -23.78 1.66
CA HIS A 315 7.11 -23.77 0.21
C HIS A 315 7.99 -22.67 -0.39
N GLY A 316 8.27 -21.58 0.32
CA GLY A 316 9.08 -20.47 -0.18
C GLY A 316 8.48 -19.77 -1.40
N PHE A 317 7.14 -19.75 -1.54
CA PHE A 317 6.47 -19.13 -2.68
C PHE A 317 6.44 -17.61 -2.59
N THR A 318 6.42 -17.08 -1.36
CA THR A 318 6.22 -15.66 -1.03
C THR A 318 7.06 -15.23 0.16
N TYR A 319 7.18 -13.93 0.38
CA TYR A 319 7.70 -13.33 1.62
C TYR A 319 6.67 -13.28 2.74
N GLY A 320 5.38 -13.41 2.41
CA GLY A 320 4.29 -13.47 3.38
C GLY A 320 2.95 -13.78 2.73
N ALA A 321 2.12 -14.53 3.44
CA ALA A 321 0.74 -14.81 3.09
C ALA A 321 -0.14 -14.61 4.32
N TYR A 322 -1.19 -13.84 4.17
CA TYR A 322 -2.02 -13.40 5.28
C TYR A 322 -3.50 -13.52 4.96
N SER A 323 -4.34 -13.51 6.00
CA SER A 323 -5.77 -13.32 5.85
C SER A 323 -6.29 -12.20 6.75
N SER A 324 -7.32 -11.54 6.28
CA SER A 324 -8.06 -10.52 7.02
C SER A 324 -9.55 -10.81 6.99
N LEU A 325 -10.22 -10.50 8.10
CA LEU A 325 -11.66 -10.64 8.25
C LEU A 325 -12.21 -9.38 8.90
N GLN A 326 -12.97 -8.60 8.16
CA GLN A 326 -13.57 -7.36 8.63
C GLN A 326 -15.06 -7.54 8.86
N SER A 327 -15.52 -7.26 10.10
CA SER A 327 -16.93 -7.15 10.43
C SER A 327 -17.48 -5.78 10.06
N ASN A 328 -18.74 -5.73 9.62
CA ASN A 328 -19.42 -4.48 9.32
C ASN A 328 -20.94 -4.64 9.58
N LYS A 329 -21.67 -3.53 9.88
CA LYS A 329 -23.12 -3.56 10.07
C LYS A 329 -23.88 -4.08 8.85
N HIS A 330 -23.38 -3.77 7.66
CA HIS A 330 -24.06 -4.08 6.39
C HIS A 330 -23.46 -5.33 5.75
N VAL A 331 -22.17 -5.28 5.42
CA VAL A 331 -21.43 -6.38 4.82
C VAL A 331 -19.96 -6.27 5.18
N GLY A 332 -19.39 -7.33 5.71
CA GLY A 332 -17.97 -7.46 5.93
C GLY A 332 -17.26 -8.10 4.74
N ILE A 333 -15.95 -8.26 4.83
CA ILE A 333 -15.13 -8.90 3.81
C ILE A 333 -14.12 -9.85 4.46
N PHE A 334 -13.94 -11.00 3.82
CA PHE A 334 -12.79 -11.88 4.02
C PHE A 334 -11.85 -11.74 2.84
N LYS A 335 -10.54 -11.66 3.11
CA LYS A 335 -9.47 -11.71 2.12
C LYS A 335 -8.35 -12.63 2.59
N ALA A 336 -7.78 -13.42 1.67
CA ALA A 336 -6.51 -14.11 1.84
C ALA A 336 -5.59 -13.66 0.71
N GLU A 337 -4.39 -13.16 1.03
CA GLU A 337 -3.54 -12.39 0.12
C GLU A 337 -2.10 -12.86 0.17
N ALA A 338 -1.45 -12.94 -0.99
CA ALA A 338 -0.02 -13.19 -1.12
C ALA A 338 0.51 -12.62 -2.44
N SER A 339 1.71 -12.03 -2.41
CA SER A 339 2.47 -11.66 -3.61
C SER A 339 3.49 -12.76 -3.90
N VAL A 340 3.41 -13.39 -5.06
CA VAL A 340 4.16 -14.62 -5.40
C VAL A 340 4.83 -14.49 -6.76
N ARG A 341 5.89 -15.26 -7.03
CA ARG A 341 6.43 -15.36 -8.39
C ARG A 341 5.38 -15.94 -9.34
N ASN A 342 5.33 -15.48 -10.58
CA ASN A 342 4.32 -15.90 -11.56
C ASN A 342 4.20 -17.43 -11.68
N GLU A 343 5.32 -18.17 -11.73
CA GLU A 343 5.33 -19.62 -11.80
C GLU A 343 4.77 -20.32 -10.53
N LYS A 344 4.56 -19.57 -9.44
CA LYS A 344 4.00 -20.09 -8.17
C LYS A 344 2.55 -19.66 -7.93
N THR A 345 1.97 -18.89 -8.84
CA THR A 345 0.58 -18.37 -8.74
C THR A 345 -0.41 -19.51 -8.52
N ASP A 346 -0.39 -20.50 -9.39
CA ASP A 346 -1.28 -21.68 -9.32
C ASP A 346 -1.09 -22.45 -8.01
N SER A 347 0.16 -22.78 -7.66
CA SER A 347 0.46 -23.50 -6.42
C SER A 347 0.02 -22.73 -5.18
N SER A 348 0.16 -21.40 -5.18
CA SER A 348 -0.23 -20.54 -4.06
C SER A 348 -1.75 -20.48 -3.88
N ILE A 349 -2.51 -20.45 -4.97
CA ILE A 349 -3.98 -20.56 -4.92
C ILE A 349 -4.38 -21.90 -4.35
N GLN A 350 -3.79 -22.99 -4.84
CA GLN A 350 -4.08 -24.35 -4.39
C GLN A 350 -3.83 -24.50 -2.89
N GLU A 351 -2.68 -24.09 -2.39
CA GLU A 351 -2.32 -24.19 -0.97
C GLU A 351 -3.22 -23.29 -0.10
N THR A 352 -3.53 -22.07 -0.56
CA THR A 352 -4.46 -21.18 0.16
C THR A 352 -5.85 -21.79 0.30
N LEU A 353 -6.40 -22.32 -0.79
CA LEU A 353 -7.70 -22.99 -0.77
C LEU A 353 -7.67 -24.27 0.08
N ALA A 354 -6.56 -24.99 0.10
CA ALA A 354 -6.37 -26.18 0.94
C ALA A 354 -6.40 -25.82 2.44
N GLU A 355 -5.72 -24.74 2.85
CA GLU A 355 -5.76 -24.30 4.25
C GLU A 355 -7.16 -23.80 4.67
N ILE A 356 -7.88 -23.10 3.78
CA ILE A 356 -9.27 -22.71 4.04
C ILE A 356 -10.15 -23.96 4.18
N LYS A 357 -10.01 -24.93 3.30
CA LYS A 357 -10.75 -26.21 3.38
C LYS A 357 -10.42 -26.97 4.64
N LYS A 358 -9.16 -27.00 5.03
CA LYS A 358 -8.68 -27.70 6.23
C LYS A 358 -9.30 -27.12 7.50
N ILE A 359 -9.33 -25.80 7.68
CA ILE A 359 -9.94 -25.17 8.86
C ILE A 359 -11.46 -25.36 8.91
N GLN A 360 -12.12 -25.64 7.77
CA GLN A 360 -13.53 -25.99 7.70
C GLN A 360 -13.81 -27.47 8.04
N SER A 361 -12.95 -28.37 7.57
CA SER A 361 -13.19 -29.83 7.65
C SER A 361 -12.58 -30.49 8.90
N GLU A 362 -11.57 -29.87 9.47
CA GLU A 362 -10.83 -30.40 10.62
C GLU A 362 -10.91 -29.43 11.81
N LYS A 363 -11.09 -29.99 13.00
CA LYS A 363 -11.00 -29.21 14.25
C LYS A 363 -9.56 -28.74 14.45
N VAL A 364 -9.42 -27.50 14.91
CA VAL A 364 -8.13 -26.96 15.32
C VAL A 364 -7.62 -27.70 16.54
N GLU A 365 -6.36 -28.08 16.53
CA GLU A 365 -5.70 -28.74 17.67
C GLU A 365 -5.75 -27.82 18.90
N GLU A 366 -5.98 -28.40 20.08
CA GLU A 366 -6.13 -27.65 21.33
C GLU A 366 -4.87 -26.79 21.65
N GLU A 367 -3.70 -27.27 21.29
CA GLU A 367 -2.45 -26.52 21.48
C GLU A 367 -2.39 -25.29 20.59
N GLU A 368 -2.75 -25.42 19.31
CA GLU A 368 -2.81 -24.30 18.35
C GLU A 368 -3.86 -23.27 18.78
N LEU A 369 -5.05 -23.74 19.18
CA LEU A 369 -6.12 -22.90 19.69
C LEU A 369 -5.69 -22.14 20.95
N GLY A 370 -5.02 -22.84 21.88
CA GLY A 370 -4.50 -22.25 23.11
C GLY A 370 -3.46 -21.17 22.85
N ARG A 371 -2.50 -21.42 21.96
CA ARG A 371 -1.51 -20.42 21.55
C ARG A 371 -2.17 -19.17 20.95
N MET A 372 -3.16 -19.34 20.08
CA MET A 372 -3.86 -18.23 19.44
C MET A 372 -4.68 -17.41 20.44
N LYS A 373 -5.41 -18.06 21.36
CA LYS A 373 -6.11 -17.36 22.45
C LYS A 373 -5.17 -16.53 23.30
N ASN A 374 -4.01 -17.06 23.67
CA ASN A 374 -2.99 -16.35 24.44
C ASN A 374 -2.42 -15.16 23.68
N TYR A 375 -2.16 -15.31 22.38
CA TYR A 375 -1.70 -14.23 21.50
C TYR A 375 -2.72 -13.08 21.44
N LEU A 376 -3.98 -13.40 21.20
CA LEU A 376 -5.07 -12.41 21.13
C LEU A 376 -5.33 -11.74 22.48
N ALA A 377 -5.27 -12.49 23.58
CA ALA A 377 -5.40 -11.95 24.93
C ALA A 377 -4.27 -10.98 25.25
N GLY A 378 -3.02 -11.32 24.91
CA GLY A 378 -1.87 -10.43 25.05
C GLY A 378 -2.00 -9.17 24.18
N GLY A 379 -2.47 -9.30 22.94
CA GLY A 379 -2.76 -8.18 22.05
C GLY A 379 -3.81 -7.24 22.63
N PHE A 380 -4.90 -7.78 23.12
CA PHE A 380 -5.96 -7.01 23.78
C PHE A 380 -5.42 -6.27 25.02
N ALA A 381 -4.69 -6.95 25.90
CA ALA A 381 -4.12 -6.33 27.09
C ALA A 381 -3.18 -5.15 26.73
N ARG A 382 -2.28 -5.33 25.76
CA ARG A 382 -1.41 -4.25 25.27
C ARG A 382 -2.19 -3.09 24.67
N SER A 383 -3.30 -3.35 23.97
CA SER A 383 -4.12 -2.28 23.37
C SER A 383 -4.67 -1.30 24.40
N LEU A 384 -4.88 -1.75 25.65
CA LEU A 384 -5.38 -0.92 26.75
C LEU A 384 -4.35 0.08 27.30
N GLU A 385 -3.07 -0.06 26.94
CA GLU A 385 -2.04 0.94 27.23
C GLU A 385 -2.30 2.26 26.49
N ASN A 386 -2.98 2.18 25.35
CA ASN A 386 -3.41 3.37 24.60
C ASN A 386 -4.80 3.80 25.08
N PRO A 387 -4.93 4.98 25.72
CA PRO A 387 -6.22 5.48 26.21
C PRO A 387 -7.27 5.69 25.09
N SER A 388 -6.83 5.90 23.84
CA SER A 388 -7.74 6.01 22.70
C SER A 388 -8.49 4.70 22.42
N THR A 389 -7.95 3.55 22.82
CA THR A 389 -8.63 2.25 22.72
C THR A 389 -9.90 2.24 23.57
N ILE A 390 -9.83 2.79 24.79
CA ILE A 390 -10.99 2.88 25.71
C ILE A 390 -12.09 3.76 25.09
N ALA A 391 -11.70 4.87 24.47
CA ALA A 391 -12.62 5.73 23.72
C ALA A 391 -13.27 4.99 22.55
N GLY A 392 -12.47 4.25 21.77
CA GLY A 392 -12.95 3.40 20.68
C GLY A 392 -13.95 2.34 21.16
N PHE A 393 -13.73 1.76 22.33
CA PHE A 393 -14.67 0.81 22.93
C PHE A 393 -16.04 1.45 23.23
N ALA A 394 -16.05 2.66 23.79
CA ALA A 394 -17.29 3.38 24.05
C ALA A 394 -18.05 3.71 22.76
N LEU A 395 -17.35 4.14 21.71
CA LEU A 395 -17.95 4.39 20.40
C LEU A 395 -18.52 3.11 19.78
N ASN A 396 -17.78 1.98 19.88
CA ASN A 396 -18.24 0.70 19.35
C ASN A 396 -19.47 0.17 20.11
N ILE A 397 -19.50 0.32 21.45
CA ILE A 397 -20.68 -0.05 22.26
C ILE A 397 -21.93 0.63 21.73
N GLU A 398 -21.85 1.91 21.39
CA GLU A 398 -23.00 2.63 20.80
C GLU A 398 -23.25 2.25 19.34
N LYS A 399 -22.20 2.27 18.52
CA LYS A 399 -22.30 2.02 17.08
C LYS A 399 -22.93 0.66 16.79
N TYR A 400 -22.56 -0.37 17.54
CA TYR A 400 -23.02 -1.74 17.34
C TYR A 400 -24.06 -2.20 18.37
N ASN A 401 -24.53 -1.29 19.23
CA ASN A 401 -25.47 -1.58 20.33
C ASN A 401 -25.01 -2.77 21.19
N LEU A 402 -23.72 -2.77 21.57
CA LEU A 402 -23.13 -3.83 22.37
C LEU A 402 -23.55 -3.71 23.86
N PRO A 403 -23.55 -4.83 24.61
CA PRO A 403 -23.68 -4.76 26.07
C PRO A 403 -22.61 -3.85 26.69
N ALA A 404 -22.96 -3.10 27.72
CA ALA A 404 -22.05 -2.15 28.36
C ALA A 404 -20.76 -2.82 28.90
N ASP A 405 -20.84 -4.10 29.27
CA ASP A 405 -19.73 -4.92 29.77
C ASP A 405 -19.03 -5.79 28.71
N TYR A 406 -19.32 -5.55 27.41
CA TYR A 406 -18.78 -6.35 26.30
C TYR A 406 -17.26 -6.48 26.35
N TYR A 407 -16.54 -5.37 26.49
CA TYR A 407 -15.08 -5.37 26.53
C TYR A 407 -14.52 -5.87 27.87
N GLN A 408 -15.24 -5.73 28.96
CA GLN A 408 -14.87 -6.32 30.28
C GLN A 408 -14.90 -7.85 30.21
N LYS A 409 -15.87 -8.40 29.48
CA LYS A 409 -16.05 -9.85 29.30
C LYS A 409 -15.24 -10.42 28.15
N TYR A 410 -14.56 -9.57 27.35
CA TYR A 410 -13.89 -10.00 26.11
C TYR A 410 -12.91 -11.15 26.35
N LEU A 411 -12.03 -11.06 27.36
CA LEU A 411 -11.06 -12.12 27.66
C LEU A 411 -11.71 -13.42 28.13
N THR A 412 -12.78 -13.33 28.90
CA THR A 412 -13.55 -14.51 29.33
C THR A 412 -14.21 -15.19 28.13
N ASN A 413 -14.83 -14.39 27.25
CA ASN A 413 -15.45 -14.90 26.04
C ASN A 413 -14.40 -15.50 25.07
N LEU A 414 -13.25 -14.84 24.92
CA LEU A 414 -12.12 -15.38 24.13
C LEU A 414 -11.61 -16.73 24.71
N ALA A 415 -11.44 -16.81 26.01
CA ALA A 415 -10.98 -18.03 26.67
C ALA A 415 -11.98 -19.20 26.47
N SER A 416 -13.27 -18.93 26.40
CA SER A 416 -14.33 -19.92 26.20
C SER A 416 -14.49 -20.43 24.76
N VAL A 417 -13.84 -19.80 23.76
CA VAL A 417 -13.94 -20.23 22.36
C VAL A 417 -13.43 -21.68 22.21
N SER A 418 -14.24 -22.54 21.63
CA SER A 418 -13.92 -23.95 21.36
C SER A 418 -13.46 -24.16 19.91
N ALA A 419 -12.76 -25.29 19.67
CA ALA A 419 -12.38 -25.69 18.31
C ALA A 419 -13.59 -25.88 17.40
N THR A 420 -14.72 -26.33 17.93
CA THR A 420 -15.98 -26.45 17.18
C THR A 420 -16.50 -25.09 16.74
N GLN A 421 -16.50 -24.08 17.61
CA GLN A 421 -16.94 -22.72 17.26
C GLN A 421 -16.02 -22.08 16.19
N VAL A 422 -14.72 -22.36 16.19
CA VAL A 422 -13.77 -21.93 15.16
C VAL A 422 -14.13 -22.57 13.81
N GLN A 423 -14.41 -23.88 13.81
CA GLN A 423 -14.82 -24.63 12.64
C GLN A 423 -16.17 -24.14 12.08
N ASP A 424 -17.15 -23.91 12.95
CA ASP A 424 -18.47 -23.37 12.57
C ASP A 424 -18.35 -21.97 11.95
N ALA A 425 -17.49 -21.12 12.51
CA ALA A 425 -17.21 -19.79 11.95
C ALA A 425 -16.57 -19.91 10.55
N ALA A 426 -15.59 -20.81 10.36
CA ALA A 426 -14.97 -21.04 9.07
C ALA A 426 -16.00 -21.56 8.04
N THR A 427 -16.85 -22.51 8.41
CA THR A 427 -17.83 -23.10 7.52
C THR A 427 -18.94 -22.11 7.13
N SER A 428 -19.38 -21.28 8.08
CA SER A 428 -20.46 -20.32 7.82
C SER A 428 -20.01 -19.09 7.03
N LEU A 429 -18.78 -18.62 7.23
CA LEU A 429 -18.29 -17.39 6.62
C LEU A 429 -17.53 -17.61 5.32
N LEU A 430 -16.72 -18.68 5.22
CA LEU A 430 -15.83 -18.94 4.09
C LEU A 430 -16.46 -19.95 3.13
N GLN A 431 -17.20 -19.48 2.13
CA GLN A 431 -17.89 -20.36 1.17
C GLN A 431 -17.01 -20.59 -0.07
N LEU A 432 -16.16 -21.62 -0.03
CA LEU A 432 -15.19 -21.95 -1.09
C LEU A 432 -15.81 -22.05 -2.50
N ALA A 433 -17.08 -22.44 -2.61
CA ALA A 433 -17.77 -22.54 -3.89
C ALA A 433 -18.19 -21.19 -4.51
N GLN A 434 -18.04 -20.08 -3.76
CA GLN A 434 -18.56 -18.75 -4.13
C GLN A 434 -17.55 -17.64 -3.80
N MET A 435 -16.27 -17.84 -4.14
CA MET A 435 -15.21 -16.86 -3.89
C MET A 435 -14.80 -16.15 -5.19
N HIS A 436 -14.24 -14.96 -5.04
CA HIS A 436 -13.51 -14.24 -6.06
C HIS A 436 -12.02 -14.58 -5.88
N ILE A 437 -11.38 -15.12 -6.90
CA ILE A 437 -9.93 -15.31 -6.95
C ILE A 437 -9.40 -14.22 -7.88
N VAL A 438 -8.84 -13.16 -7.31
CA VAL A 438 -8.32 -12.01 -8.07
C VAL A 438 -6.81 -12.16 -8.21
N ILE A 439 -6.33 -12.01 -9.43
CA ILE A 439 -4.91 -12.12 -9.77
C ILE A 439 -4.51 -10.91 -10.57
N VAL A 440 -3.50 -10.19 -10.09
CA VAL A 440 -2.88 -9.06 -10.81
C VAL A 440 -1.46 -9.46 -11.15
N GLY A 441 -1.16 -9.65 -12.44
CA GLY A 441 0.16 -10.14 -12.89
C GLY A 441 0.22 -10.31 -14.39
N ASP A 442 1.29 -10.89 -14.91
CA ASP A 442 1.45 -11.17 -16.34
C ASP A 442 0.48 -12.28 -16.76
N ALA A 443 -0.63 -11.89 -17.40
CA ALA A 443 -1.69 -12.82 -17.79
C ALA A 443 -1.20 -13.94 -18.71
N LYS A 444 -0.22 -13.69 -19.57
CA LYS A 444 0.37 -14.71 -20.47
C LYS A 444 1.02 -15.85 -19.67
N GLN A 445 1.62 -15.51 -18.52
CA GLN A 445 2.29 -16.49 -17.67
C GLN A 445 1.34 -17.15 -16.68
N VAL A 446 0.40 -16.39 -16.11
CA VAL A 446 -0.40 -16.86 -14.96
C VAL A 446 -1.77 -17.42 -15.34
N ALA A 447 -2.42 -16.97 -16.43
CA ALA A 447 -3.79 -17.35 -16.72
C ALA A 447 -3.93 -18.82 -17.13
N LYS A 448 -2.91 -19.38 -17.77
CA LYS A 448 -2.93 -20.78 -18.22
C LYS A 448 -2.92 -21.73 -17.02
N GLY A 449 -3.92 -22.62 -16.98
CA GLY A 449 -4.07 -23.63 -15.92
C GLY A 449 -4.90 -23.15 -14.72
N LEU A 450 -5.41 -21.91 -14.75
CA LEU A 450 -6.31 -21.41 -13.69
C LEU A 450 -7.77 -21.79 -13.90
N GLU A 451 -8.15 -22.30 -15.08
CA GLU A 451 -9.51 -22.74 -15.41
C GLU A 451 -10.00 -23.86 -14.48
N LYS A 452 -9.10 -24.59 -13.83
CA LYS A 452 -9.43 -25.61 -12.83
C LYS A 452 -10.09 -25.04 -11.57
N TYR A 453 -9.93 -23.73 -11.30
CA TYR A 453 -10.57 -23.04 -10.18
C TYR A 453 -11.91 -22.41 -10.55
N GLY A 454 -12.21 -22.30 -11.83
CA GLY A 454 -13.43 -21.73 -12.36
C GLY A 454 -13.21 -20.97 -13.68
N GLU A 455 -14.26 -20.30 -14.16
CA GLU A 455 -14.17 -19.45 -15.35
C GLU A 455 -13.10 -18.36 -15.15
N VAL A 456 -12.23 -18.17 -16.14
CA VAL A 456 -11.24 -17.07 -16.13
C VAL A 456 -11.83 -15.88 -16.85
N LYS A 457 -11.98 -14.77 -16.12
CA LYS A 457 -12.46 -13.47 -16.61
C LYS A 457 -11.37 -12.44 -16.51
N TYR A 458 -11.34 -11.50 -17.45
CA TYR A 458 -10.36 -10.42 -17.46
C TYR A 458 -11.00 -9.12 -17.04
N PHE A 459 -10.22 -8.31 -16.33
CA PHE A 459 -10.63 -7.01 -15.80
C PHE A 459 -9.53 -5.97 -16.05
N ASP A 460 -9.94 -4.70 -16.14
CA ASP A 460 -9.01 -3.59 -16.13
C ASP A 460 -8.59 -3.19 -14.68
N VAL A 461 -7.69 -2.24 -14.55
CA VAL A 461 -7.19 -1.73 -13.25
C VAL A 461 -8.27 -1.05 -12.39
N GLU A 462 -9.42 -0.71 -12.96
CA GLU A 462 -10.59 -0.14 -12.29
C GLU A 462 -11.65 -1.22 -11.98
N GLY A 463 -11.39 -2.50 -12.30
CA GLY A 463 -12.29 -3.62 -12.06
C GLY A 463 -13.49 -3.65 -13.01
N ASN A 464 -13.40 -3.07 -14.20
CA ASN A 464 -14.37 -3.29 -15.26
C ASN A 464 -14.01 -4.55 -16.04
N GLU A 465 -15.04 -5.28 -16.55
CA GLU A 465 -14.77 -6.41 -17.41
C GLU A 465 -14.00 -5.98 -18.66
N ALA A 466 -12.97 -6.73 -18.98
CA ALA A 466 -12.08 -6.51 -20.12
C ALA A 466 -12.02 -7.77 -20.99
N VAL A 467 -11.49 -7.64 -22.19
CA VAL A 467 -11.23 -8.78 -23.06
C VAL A 467 -9.89 -9.42 -22.71
N ALA A 468 -9.77 -10.74 -22.90
CA ALA A 468 -8.49 -11.42 -22.75
C ALA A 468 -7.41 -10.72 -23.60
N PRO A 469 -6.19 -10.53 -23.06
CA PRO A 469 -5.09 -9.99 -23.85
C PRO A 469 -4.90 -10.85 -25.11
N LYS A 470 -4.97 -10.21 -26.29
CA LYS A 470 -4.70 -10.90 -27.52
C LYS A 470 -3.19 -11.14 -27.65
N GLU A 471 -2.81 -12.38 -27.83
CA GLU A 471 -1.45 -12.70 -28.24
C GLU A 471 -1.28 -12.21 -29.68
N VAL A 472 -0.75 -11.01 -29.87
CA VAL A 472 -0.42 -10.50 -31.18
C VAL A 472 0.97 -11.04 -31.52
N LYS A 473 1.01 -12.08 -32.34
CA LYS A 473 2.28 -12.59 -32.85
C LYS A 473 2.92 -11.53 -33.73
N ALA A 474 4.23 -11.36 -33.57
CA ALA A 474 4.98 -10.56 -34.53
C ALA A 474 4.84 -11.19 -35.94
N ASP A 475 4.90 -10.33 -36.96
CA ASP A 475 4.92 -10.80 -38.36
C ASP A 475 6.04 -11.83 -38.53
N ALA A 476 5.74 -12.99 -39.09
CA ALA A 476 6.69 -14.07 -39.30
C ALA A 476 7.89 -13.63 -40.21
N SER A 477 7.73 -12.56 -40.96
CA SER A 477 8.81 -11.94 -41.76
C SER A 477 9.74 -11.04 -40.93
N LEU A 478 9.36 -10.66 -39.70
CA LEU A 478 10.15 -9.81 -38.83
C LEU A 478 11.16 -10.66 -38.07
N THR A 479 12.33 -10.81 -38.61
CA THR A 479 13.47 -11.45 -37.92
C THR A 479 14.20 -10.44 -37.02
N VAL A 480 15.01 -10.91 -36.08
CA VAL A 480 15.87 -10.06 -35.23
C VAL A 480 16.76 -9.15 -36.08
N ASP A 481 17.37 -9.67 -37.13
CA ASP A 481 18.26 -8.89 -38.02
C ASP A 481 17.48 -7.79 -38.76
N VAL A 482 16.26 -8.08 -39.20
CA VAL A 482 15.39 -7.08 -39.82
C VAL A 482 15.02 -5.99 -38.82
N LEU A 483 14.68 -6.34 -37.58
CA LEU A 483 14.36 -5.39 -36.52
C LEU A 483 15.58 -4.49 -36.20
N ILE A 484 16.76 -5.07 -35.98
CA ILE A 484 18.00 -4.30 -35.71
C ILE A 484 18.29 -3.34 -36.84
N ASN A 485 18.20 -3.77 -38.10
CA ASN A 485 18.44 -2.90 -39.25
C ASN A 485 17.44 -1.74 -39.28
N LYS A 486 16.14 -2.00 -39.06
CA LYS A 486 15.13 -0.95 -38.99
C LYS A 486 15.33 0.01 -37.83
N THR A 487 15.75 -0.49 -36.65
CA THR A 487 16.12 0.36 -35.50
C THR A 487 17.31 1.25 -35.83
N VAL A 488 18.37 0.70 -36.47
CA VAL A 488 19.54 1.47 -36.90
C VAL A 488 19.12 2.56 -37.90
N GLU A 489 18.23 2.26 -38.86
CA GLU A 489 17.69 3.23 -39.81
C GLU A 489 16.90 4.31 -39.09
N ALA A 490 16.01 3.94 -38.15
CA ALA A 490 15.22 4.86 -37.33
C ALA A 490 16.09 5.83 -36.51
N MET A 491 17.19 5.31 -35.97
CA MET A 491 18.19 6.09 -35.22
C MET A 491 18.99 7.05 -36.10
N GLY A 492 18.93 6.95 -37.44
CA GLY A 492 19.60 7.86 -38.38
C GLY A 492 20.46 7.19 -39.41
N GLY A 493 20.51 5.87 -39.41
CA GLY A 493 21.28 5.04 -40.31
C GLY A 493 22.75 4.88 -39.91
N LYS A 494 23.33 3.76 -40.28
CA LYS A 494 24.71 3.38 -39.92
C LYS A 494 25.74 4.46 -40.24
N ALA A 495 25.65 5.08 -41.41
CA ALA A 495 26.59 6.12 -41.85
C ALA A 495 26.54 7.39 -40.97
N SER A 496 25.38 7.77 -40.47
CA SER A 496 25.24 8.92 -39.54
C SER A 496 25.77 8.58 -38.15
N ILE A 497 25.44 7.38 -37.66
CA ILE A 497 25.87 6.89 -36.33
C ILE A 497 27.42 6.79 -36.27
N GLU A 498 28.09 6.26 -37.30
CA GLU A 498 29.54 6.12 -37.37
C GLU A 498 30.30 7.46 -37.43
N LYS A 499 29.61 8.55 -37.88
CA LYS A 499 30.16 9.91 -37.87
C LYS A 499 30.22 10.52 -36.46
N ILE A 500 29.38 10.07 -35.56
CA ILE A 500 29.40 10.55 -34.19
C ILE A 500 30.52 9.88 -33.42
N LYS A 501 31.54 10.65 -33.02
CA LYS A 501 32.67 10.16 -32.24
C LYS A 501 32.49 10.31 -30.74
N ASP A 502 31.85 11.39 -30.34
CA ASP A 502 31.55 11.65 -28.96
C ASP A 502 30.18 12.34 -28.80
N VAL A 503 29.55 12.16 -27.63
CA VAL A 503 28.30 12.81 -27.27
C VAL A 503 28.37 13.27 -25.82
N GLN A 504 27.85 14.47 -25.54
CA GLN A 504 27.60 14.96 -24.20
C GLN A 504 26.12 15.34 -24.07
N LEU A 505 25.44 14.73 -23.11
CA LEU A 505 24.07 15.03 -22.73
C LEU A 505 24.09 15.67 -21.34
N ASN A 506 23.44 16.82 -21.18
CA ASN A 506 23.22 17.46 -19.89
C ASN A 506 21.73 17.55 -19.64
N GLY A 507 21.32 17.16 -18.44
CA GLY A 507 19.93 17.12 -18.06
C GLY A 507 19.73 17.17 -16.56
N LYS A 508 18.46 16.99 -16.15
CA LYS A 508 18.07 17.01 -14.75
C LYS A 508 17.12 15.85 -14.44
N VAL A 509 17.27 15.31 -13.24
CA VAL A 509 16.35 14.33 -12.69
C VAL A 509 15.67 14.92 -11.45
N GLY A 510 14.34 14.85 -11.41
CA GLY A 510 13.55 15.21 -10.23
C GLY A 510 13.38 14.01 -9.31
N VAL A 511 13.80 14.13 -8.03
CA VAL A 511 13.59 13.11 -7.01
C VAL A 511 13.06 13.79 -5.75
N MET A 512 11.87 13.40 -5.29
CA MET A 512 11.23 13.91 -4.06
C MET A 512 11.24 15.45 -3.93
N GLY A 513 11.00 16.16 -5.05
CA GLY A 513 10.99 17.63 -5.06
C GLY A 513 12.36 18.31 -5.16
N GLN A 514 13.45 17.54 -5.20
CA GLN A 514 14.81 18.05 -5.43
C GLN A 514 15.21 17.83 -6.90
N SER A 515 16.02 18.74 -7.45
CA SER A 515 16.59 18.63 -8.78
C SER A 515 18.05 18.20 -8.69
N ILE A 516 18.39 17.14 -9.38
CA ILE A 516 19.75 16.57 -9.48
C ILE A 516 20.23 16.78 -10.92
N ASP A 517 21.39 17.40 -11.10
CA ASP A 517 21.99 17.56 -12.42
C ASP A 517 22.59 16.24 -12.89
N VAL A 518 22.37 15.90 -14.18
CA VAL A 518 22.88 14.70 -14.82
C VAL A 518 23.72 15.09 -16.02
N VAL A 519 24.94 14.58 -16.07
CA VAL A 519 25.85 14.71 -17.21
C VAL A 519 26.21 13.31 -17.68
N GLN A 520 25.87 12.99 -18.93
CA GLN A 520 26.33 11.77 -19.57
C GLN A 520 27.27 12.12 -20.72
N LYS A 521 28.45 11.49 -20.73
CA LYS A 521 29.42 11.61 -21.82
C LYS A 521 29.71 10.22 -22.38
N ILE A 522 29.73 10.11 -23.71
CA ILE A 522 29.96 8.87 -24.43
C ILE A 522 31.05 9.16 -25.47
N ILE A 523 32.07 8.32 -25.54
CA ILE A 523 33.11 8.29 -26.60
C ILE A 523 32.98 6.96 -27.32
N GLN A 524 32.70 7.00 -28.61
CA GLN A 524 32.52 5.81 -29.43
C GLN A 524 33.89 5.20 -29.88
N PRO A 525 34.01 3.88 -29.89
CA PRO A 525 33.09 2.90 -29.28
C PRO A 525 33.53 2.56 -27.85
N GLY A 526 32.55 2.34 -26.96
CA GLY A 526 32.76 1.56 -25.74
C GLY A 526 33.31 2.31 -24.51
N SER A 527 33.28 3.65 -24.46
CA SER A 527 33.58 4.40 -23.24
C SER A 527 32.51 5.41 -22.91
N ALA A 528 32.07 5.43 -21.63
CA ALA A 528 31.06 6.36 -21.16
C ALA A 528 31.21 6.69 -19.66
N VAL A 529 30.69 7.85 -19.27
CA VAL A 529 30.49 8.22 -17.87
C VAL A 529 29.13 8.88 -17.70
N MET A 530 28.44 8.53 -16.63
CA MET A 530 27.26 9.25 -16.14
C MET A 530 27.58 9.80 -14.75
N LEU A 531 27.40 11.09 -14.58
CA LEU A 531 27.57 11.82 -13.33
C LEU A 531 26.24 12.39 -12.87
N MET A 532 25.92 12.23 -11.60
CA MET A 532 24.79 12.89 -10.95
C MET A 532 25.33 13.81 -9.88
N SER A 533 24.89 15.07 -9.87
CA SER A 533 25.40 16.10 -8.96
C SER A 533 24.23 16.86 -8.30
N MET A 534 24.39 17.20 -7.03
CA MET A 534 23.46 18.01 -6.26
C MET A 534 24.22 19.18 -5.64
N GLY A 535 23.82 20.40 -5.92
CA GLY A 535 24.51 21.59 -5.43
C GLY A 535 25.98 21.69 -5.87
N GLY A 536 26.32 21.14 -7.04
CA GLY A 536 27.69 21.10 -7.57
C GLY A 536 28.56 19.95 -7.03
N MET A 537 28.07 19.14 -6.09
CA MET A 537 28.77 17.98 -5.55
C MET A 537 28.32 16.70 -6.28
N VAL A 538 29.27 15.90 -6.77
CA VAL A 538 28.98 14.60 -7.39
C VAL A 538 28.52 13.61 -6.33
N ILE A 539 27.27 13.14 -6.46
CA ILE A 539 26.63 12.15 -5.57
C ILE A 539 26.64 10.74 -6.14
N SER A 540 26.76 10.60 -7.46
CA SER A 540 26.88 9.30 -8.12
C SER A 540 27.74 9.42 -9.39
N LYS A 541 28.62 8.45 -9.59
CA LYS A 541 29.40 8.27 -10.82
C LYS A 541 29.29 6.83 -11.28
N GLN A 542 29.00 6.65 -12.55
CA GLN A 542 29.01 5.35 -13.23
C GLN A 542 29.82 5.50 -14.52
N ALA A 543 30.86 4.73 -14.68
CA ALA A 543 31.76 4.86 -15.80
C ALA A 543 32.26 3.51 -16.31
N VAL A 544 32.43 3.42 -17.63
CA VAL A 544 33.29 2.45 -18.32
C VAL A 544 34.25 3.22 -19.24
N VAL A 545 35.53 3.10 -18.99
CA VAL A 545 36.57 3.80 -19.74
C VAL A 545 37.63 2.81 -20.13
N ASP A 546 37.80 2.59 -21.41
CA ASP A 546 38.80 1.62 -21.95
C ASP A 546 38.72 0.25 -21.24
N GLY A 547 37.48 -0.27 -21.09
CA GLY A 547 37.22 -1.56 -20.46
C GLY A 547 37.39 -1.59 -18.93
N LYS A 548 37.63 -0.45 -18.27
CA LYS A 548 37.70 -0.34 -16.82
C LYS A 548 36.39 0.25 -16.31
N TYR A 549 35.85 -0.40 -15.30
CA TYR A 549 34.56 -0.02 -14.70
C TYR A 549 34.76 0.71 -13.38
N GLU A 550 33.96 1.75 -13.16
CA GLU A 550 33.93 2.51 -11.91
C GLU A 550 32.50 2.85 -11.55
N VAL A 551 32.08 2.53 -10.32
CA VAL A 551 30.78 2.94 -9.76
C VAL A 551 31.00 3.46 -8.36
N SER A 552 30.56 4.69 -8.11
CA SER A 552 30.62 5.28 -6.77
C SER A 552 29.33 6.01 -6.41
N GLN A 553 28.98 5.98 -5.12
CA GLN A 553 27.86 6.73 -4.53
C GLN A 553 28.38 7.49 -3.32
N GLN A 554 28.13 8.79 -3.27
CA GLN A 554 28.59 9.71 -2.20
C GLN A 554 30.09 9.53 -1.89
N GLY A 555 30.90 9.35 -2.93
CA GLY A 555 32.35 9.16 -2.82
C GLY A 555 32.78 7.75 -2.40
N MET A 556 31.87 6.83 -2.09
CA MET A 556 32.22 5.44 -1.77
C MET A 556 32.11 4.56 -3.02
N GLN A 557 33.16 3.75 -3.24
CA GLN A 557 33.18 2.79 -4.35
C GLN A 557 32.19 1.65 -4.09
N ALA A 558 31.38 1.32 -5.10
CA ALA A 558 30.47 0.19 -5.07
C ALA A 558 31.11 -1.07 -5.70
N PRO A 559 30.76 -2.28 -5.22
CA PRO A 559 31.19 -3.52 -5.86
C PRO A 559 30.65 -3.61 -7.29
N ILE A 560 31.49 -4.02 -8.23
CA ILE A 560 31.13 -4.16 -9.63
C ILE A 560 30.70 -5.60 -9.90
N THR A 561 29.41 -5.79 -10.07
CA THR A 561 28.79 -7.07 -10.45
C THR A 561 28.79 -7.23 -11.98
N ASP A 562 28.58 -8.45 -12.48
CA ASP A 562 28.50 -8.69 -13.92
C ASP A 562 27.28 -7.94 -14.54
N ASP A 563 26.16 -7.84 -13.83
CA ASP A 563 25.01 -7.04 -14.24
C ASP A 563 25.34 -5.54 -14.42
N LEU A 564 26.14 -4.98 -13.50
CA LEU A 564 26.59 -3.59 -13.62
C LEU A 564 27.53 -3.39 -14.81
N LYS A 565 28.42 -4.35 -15.07
CA LYS A 565 29.30 -4.31 -16.25
C LYS A 565 28.49 -4.31 -17.54
N GLU A 566 27.53 -5.23 -17.67
CA GLU A 566 26.66 -5.34 -18.83
C GLU A 566 25.86 -4.03 -19.08
N GLY A 567 25.28 -3.44 -18.03
CA GLY A 567 24.58 -2.16 -18.14
C GLY A 567 25.49 -0.98 -18.50
N LEU A 568 26.72 -0.94 -17.96
CA LEU A 568 27.72 0.08 -18.33
C LEU A 568 28.20 -0.09 -19.76
N ASP A 569 28.44 -1.33 -20.21
CA ASP A 569 28.77 -1.62 -21.60
C ASP A 569 27.70 -1.13 -22.56
N GLU A 570 26.41 -1.40 -22.28
CA GLU A 570 25.30 -0.89 -23.08
C GLU A 570 25.27 0.65 -23.14
N SER A 571 25.50 1.32 -22.01
CA SER A 571 25.50 2.78 -21.92
C SER A 571 26.61 3.47 -22.71
N ALA A 572 27.65 2.72 -23.10
CA ALA A 572 28.81 3.19 -23.86
C ALA A 572 28.62 3.14 -25.38
N TYR A 573 27.42 2.73 -25.84
CA TYR A 573 27.10 2.70 -27.27
C TYR A 573 25.88 3.54 -27.55
N LEU A 574 25.89 4.30 -28.65
CA LEU A 574 24.71 5.08 -29.11
C LEU A 574 23.56 4.18 -29.55
N VAL A 575 23.88 3.05 -30.14
CA VAL A 575 22.95 2.03 -30.59
C VAL A 575 23.48 0.67 -30.09
N PRO A 576 23.09 0.28 -28.86
CA PRO A 576 23.59 -0.97 -28.25
C PRO A 576 23.29 -2.22 -29.09
N GLU A 577 22.24 -2.19 -29.89
CA GLU A 577 21.85 -3.26 -30.79
C GLU A 577 22.98 -3.70 -31.73
N LEU A 578 23.85 -2.77 -32.12
CA LEU A 578 25.00 -3.08 -32.99
C LEU A 578 26.10 -3.88 -32.29
N MET A 579 26.16 -3.89 -30.97
CA MET A 579 27.16 -4.61 -30.21
C MET A 579 26.71 -5.97 -29.66
N TYR A 580 25.40 -6.21 -29.58
CA TYR A 580 24.85 -7.38 -28.87
C TYR A 580 25.40 -8.70 -29.35
N GLN A 581 25.38 -8.97 -30.66
CA GLN A 581 25.92 -10.23 -31.22
C GLN A 581 27.42 -10.38 -30.95
N GLN A 582 28.19 -9.29 -31.09
CA GLN A 582 29.65 -9.30 -30.88
C GLN A 582 30.02 -9.55 -29.41
N LYS A 583 29.16 -9.11 -28.48
CA LYS A 583 29.37 -9.26 -27.04
C LYS A 583 28.69 -10.51 -26.45
N GLY A 584 28.09 -11.38 -27.28
CA GLY A 584 27.51 -12.65 -26.85
C GLY A 584 26.10 -12.57 -26.30
N TYR A 585 25.36 -11.47 -26.55
CA TYR A 585 23.95 -11.37 -26.24
C TYR A 585 23.10 -12.13 -27.28
N THR A 586 22.00 -12.70 -26.84
CA THR A 586 21.00 -13.30 -27.72
C THR A 586 19.68 -12.54 -27.64
N LEU A 587 19.03 -12.36 -28.80
CA LEU A 587 17.74 -11.69 -28.90
C LEU A 587 16.71 -12.66 -29.46
N ASN A 588 15.49 -12.59 -28.90
CA ASN A 588 14.33 -13.36 -29.37
C ASN A 588 13.09 -12.47 -29.41
N ILE A 589 12.43 -12.35 -30.54
CA ILE A 589 11.17 -11.62 -30.68
C ILE A 589 10.07 -12.45 -30.02
N VAL A 590 9.51 -11.92 -28.92
CA VAL A 590 8.47 -12.58 -28.12
C VAL A 590 7.08 -12.34 -28.70
N GLY A 591 6.82 -11.08 -29.14
CA GLY A 591 5.50 -10.72 -29.66
C GLY A 591 5.32 -9.21 -29.79
N ILE A 592 4.09 -8.77 -29.73
CA ILE A 592 3.72 -7.34 -29.72
C ILE A 592 2.97 -7.06 -28.43
N GLU A 593 3.37 -5.99 -27.74
CA GLU A 593 2.70 -5.50 -26.54
C GLU A 593 2.32 -4.03 -26.67
N GLN A 594 1.37 -3.57 -25.86
CA GLN A 594 1.01 -2.16 -25.79
C GLN A 594 1.94 -1.41 -24.84
N VAL A 595 2.59 -0.34 -25.32
CA VAL A 595 3.36 0.61 -24.51
C VAL A 595 2.78 1.99 -24.71
N ASP A 596 2.30 2.63 -23.66
CA ASP A 596 1.62 3.93 -23.72
C ASP A 596 0.48 3.97 -24.78
N GLY A 597 -0.26 2.85 -24.96
CA GLY A 597 -1.39 2.74 -25.89
C GLY A 597 -1.00 2.53 -27.36
N LYS A 598 0.27 2.24 -27.65
CA LYS A 598 0.79 1.92 -28.99
C LYS A 598 1.37 0.52 -29.05
N ASP A 599 1.27 -0.11 -30.22
CA ASP A 599 1.90 -1.41 -30.48
C ASP A 599 3.42 -1.28 -30.44
N ALA A 600 4.08 -2.11 -29.61
CA ALA A 600 5.52 -2.23 -29.53
C ALA A 600 5.97 -3.68 -29.69
N ILE A 601 7.04 -3.91 -30.41
CA ILE A 601 7.65 -5.22 -30.63
C ILE A 601 8.44 -5.57 -29.38
N ASP A 602 8.02 -6.62 -28.66
CA ASP A 602 8.69 -7.14 -27.48
C ASP A 602 9.83 -8.09 -27.88
N VAL A 603 11.02 -7.79 -27.42
CA VAL A 603 12.25 -8.56 -27.64
C VAL A 603 12.87 -8.96 -26.32
N GLU A 604 12.94 -10.26 -26.05
CA GLU A 604 13.73 -10.79 -24.94
C GLU A 604 15.21 -10.73 -25.29
N LEU A 605 15.99 -10.01 -24.48
CA LEU A 605 17.44 -9.94 -24.52
C LEU A 605 18.01 -10.81 -23.41
N THR A 606 18.84 -11.80 -23.76
CA THR A 606 19.59 -12.60 -22.80
C THR A 606 21.06 -12.17 -22.84
N ALA A 607 21.55 -11.67 -21.74
CA ALA A 607 22.93 -11.24 -21.56
C ALA A 607 23.90 -12.43 -21.43
N PRO A 608 25.23 -12.25 -21.60
CA PRO A 608 26.23 -13.30 -21.41
C PRO A 608 26.20 -13.94 -20.01
N SER A 609 25.76 -13.20 -18.98
CA SER A 609 25.54 -13.72 -17.63
C SER A 609 24.36 -14.69 -17.52
N GLY A 610 23.53 -14.79 -18.57
CA GLY A 610 22.27 -15.53 -18.60
C GLY A 610 21.07 -14.73 -18.07
N LYS A 611 21.26 -13.47 -17.68
CA LYS A 611 20.20 -12.58 -17.22
C LYS A 611 19.31 -12.17 -18.39
N LYS A 612 18.00 -12.16 -18.17
CA LYS A 612 17.02 -11.79 -19.18
C LYS A 612 16.44 -10.39 -18.89
N SER A 613 16.22 -9.64 -19.95
CA SER A 613 15.53 -8.35 -19.95
C SER A 613 14.68 -8.24 -21.21
N HIS A 614 13.72 -7.31 -21.23
CA HIS A 614 12.90 -7.05 -22.41
C HIS A 614 13.14 -5.65 -22.94
N ARG A 615 13.07 -5.53 -24.27
CA ARG A 615 13.17 -4.29 -25.02
C ARG A 615 11.99 -4.17 -25.92
N PHE A 616 11.32 -3.03 -25.86
CA PHE A 616 10.09 -2.76 -26.60
C PHE A 616 10.38 -1.69 -27.65
N TYR A 617 10.23 -2.05 -28.91
CA TYR A 617 10.41 -1.14 -30.04
C TYR A 617 9.07 -0.76 -30.63
N ASP A 618 8.79 0.52 -30.74
CA ASP A 618 7.54 1.02 -31.38
C ASP A 618 7.41 0.40 -32.77
N LYS A 619 6.25 -0.19 -33.05
CA LYS A 619 6.01 -0.99 -34.26
C LYS A 619 6.05 -0.17 -35.55
N GLU A 620 5.77 1.13 -35.47
CA GLU A 620 5.74 2.04 -36.63
C GLU A 620 7.11 2.69 -36.84
N THR A 621 7.73 3.18 -35.77
CA THR A 621 8.98 3.96 -35.84
C THR A 621 10.22 3.12 -35.63
N TYR A 622 10.13 1.92 -35.07
CA TYR A 622 11.24 1.04 -34.68
C TYR A 622 12.21 1.66 -33.65
N LEU A 623 11.84 2.76 -33.01
CA LEU A 623 12.60 3.33 -31.90
C LEU A 623 12.32 2.57 -30.61
N LEU A 624 13.33 2.45 -29.75
CA LEU A 624 13.20 1.86 -28.42
C LEU A 624 12.30 2.76 -27.56
N VAL A 625 11.19 2.24 -27.04
CA VAL A 625 10.24 3.02 -26.23
C VAL A 625 10.20 2.57 -24.76
N LYS A 626 10.62 1.33 -24.47
CA LYS A 626 10.64 0.81 -23.10
C LYS A 626 11.67 -0.30 -22.96
N THR A 627 12.28 -0.39 -21.79
CA THR A 627 13.04 -1.59 -21.36
C THR A 627 12.51 -2.06 -20.00
N THR A 628 12.59 -3.38 -19.76
CA THR A 628 12.29 -3.95 -18.45
C THR A 628 13.38 -4.92 -18.05
N LYS A 629 13.76 -4.90 -16.78
CA LYS A 629 14.68 -5.88 -16.19
C LYS A 629 14.28 -6.18 -14.74
N VAL A 630 14.65 -7.36 -14.27
CA VAL A 630 14.38 -7.78 -12.89
C VAL A 630 15.63 -7.55 -12.06
N GLU A 631 15.49 -6.77 -11.01
CA GLU A 631 16.55 -6.48 -10.04
C GLU A 631 16.24 -7.10 -8.67
N LYS A 632 17.27 -7.37 -7.88
CA LYS A 632 17.09 -7.82 -6.49
C LYS A 632 16.80 -6.62 -5.59
N GLY A 633 15.56 -6.50 -5.11
CA GLY A 633 15.17 -5.51 -4.11
C GLY A 633 15.29 -6.05 -2.68
N PRO A 634 15.19 -5.17 -1.66
CA PRO A 634 15.24 -5.56 -0.25
C PRO A 634 14.12 -6.52 0.17
N GLN A 635 12.98 -6.44 -0.50
CA GLN A 635 11.78 -7.25 -0.23
C GLN A 635 11.52 -8.32 -1.31
N GLY A 636 12.50 -8.60 -2.17
CA GLY A 636 12.41 -9.57 -3.26
C GLY A 636 12.71 -8.96 -4.64
N PRO A 637 12.53 -9.74 -5.71
CA PRO A 637 12.76 -9.25 -7.07
C PRO A 637 11.78 -8.12 -7.41
N VAL A 638 12.33 -7.04 -8.00
CA VAL A 638 11.57 -5.87 -8.44
C VAL A 638 11.75 -5.71 -9.94
N THR A 639 10.68 -5.49 -10.69
CA THR A 639 10.76 -5.14 -12.11
C THR A 639 11.07 -3.65 -12.23
N GLN A 640 12.27 -3.34 -12.74
CA GLN A 640 12.63 -2.00 -13.14
C GLN A 640 12.16 -1.78 -14.57
N GLN A 641 11.43 -0.69 -14.82
CA GLN A 641 11.00 -0.29 -16.16
C GLN A 641 11.63 1.06 -16.51
N GLN A 642 12.06 1.21 -17.75
CA GLN A 642 12.58 2.49 -18.24
C GLN A 642 11.93 2.81 -19.57
N TYR A 643 11.28 3.98 -19.64
CA TYR A 643 10.62 4.49 -20.82
C TYR A 643 11.48 5.54 -21.50
N TYR A 644 11.47 5.58 -22.83
CA TYR A 644 12.21 6.51 -23.66
C TYR A 644 11.23 7.32 -24.51
N LYS A 645 11.28 8.65 -24.40
CA LYS A 645 10.30 9.54 -25.00
C LYS A 645 10.96 10.74 -25.68
N ASN A 646 10.19 11.45 -26.49
CA ASN A 646 10.58 12.75 -27.06
C ASN A 646 11.91 12.69 -27.83
N TYR A 647 12.02 11.74 -28.79
CA TYR A 647 13.19 11.59 -29.63
C TYR A 647 13.44 12.85 -30.48
N GLN A 648 14.68 13.37 -30.44
CA GLN A 648 15.15 14.50 -31.22
C GLN A 648 16.37 14.09 -32.06
N LYS A 649 16.41 14.51 -33.33
CA LYS A 649 17.60 14.29 -34.17
C LYS A 649 18.62 15.39 -33.98
N VAL A 650 19.89 14.98 -33.74
CA VAL A 650 21.07 15.86 -33.65
C VAL A 650 22.11 15.26 -34.59
N ASP A 651 22.57 16.03 -35.57
CA ASP A 651 23.47 15.59 -36.65
C ASP A 651 23.02 14.29 -37.34
N GLY A 652 21.72 14.17 -37.57
CA GLY A 652 21.09 13.05 -38.24
C GLY A 652 20.81 11.82 -37.35
N VAL A 653 21.31 11.76 -36.10
CA VAL A 653 21.10 10.66 -35.14
C VAL A 653 20.00 11.03 -34.15
N ALA A 654 19.09 10.10 -33.87
CA ALA A 654 17.97 10.28 -32.93
C ALA A 654 18.41 9.99 -31.49
N PHE A 655 18.05 10.88 -30.57
CA PHE A 655 18.30 10.75 -29.13
C PHE A 655 16.99 10.92 -28.36
N ALA A 656 16.74 10.05 -27.38
CA ALA A 656 15.63 10.25 -26.44
C ALA A 656 15.97 11.42 -25.51
N LYS A 657 15.15 12.47 -25.52
CA LYS A 657 15.30 13.64 -24.62
C LYS A 657 14.75 13.38 -23.23
N GLU A 658 13.83 12.46 -23.12
CA GLU A 658 13.18 12.12 -21.85
C GLU A 658 13.32 10.63 -21.60
N SER A 659 13.69 10.29 -20.36
CA SER A 659 13.71 8.93 -19.87
C SER A 659 13.03 8.88 -18.51
N VAL A 660 12.06 7.98 -18.37
CA VAL A 660 11.33 7.75 -17.12
C VAL A 660 11.71 6.39 -16.58
N MET A 661 12.44 6.37 -15.48
CA MET A 661 12.77 5.13 -14.76
C MET A 661 11.73 4.89 -13.68
N ASP A 662 11.04 3.75 -13.75
CA ASP A 662 10.05 3.29 -12.79
C ASP A 662 10.62 2.12 -11.98
N LEU A 663 10.76 2.31 -10.66
CA LEU A 663 11.27 1.34 -9.71
C LEU A 663 10.13 0.75 -8.83
N GLY A 664 8.88 0.93 -9.24
CA GLY A 664 7.69 0.48 -8.53
C GLY A 664 7.29 1.37 -7.35
N GLN A 665 8.23 1.76 -6.48
CA GLN A 665 7.96 2.63 -5.33
C GLN A 665 8.09 4.12 -5.64
N PHE A 666 8.88 4.47 -6.64
CA PHE A 666 9.06 5.85 -7.10
C PHE A 666 9.53 5.90 -8.56
N LYS A 667 9.19 7.01 -9.23
CA LYS A 667 9.59 7.28 -10.62
C LYS A 667 10.62 8.39 -10.65
N MET A 668 11.64 8.21 -11.49
CA MET A 668 12.65 9.21 -11.78
C MET A 668 12.49 9.68 -13.22
N ASN A 669 12.22 10.97 -13.41
CA ASN A 669 12.10 11.58 -14.72
C ASN A 669 13.38 12.32 -15.06
N LEU A 670 14.16 11.78 -15.99
CA LEU A 670 15.36 12.39 -16.53
C LEU A 670 15.02 13.13 -17.83
N ASN A 671 15.26 14.44 -17.83
CA ASN A 671 15.09 15.30 -19.01
C ASN A 671 16.44 15.84 -19.45
N PHE A 672 16.89 15.51 -20.65
CA PHE A 672 18.08 16.10 -21.27
C PHE A 672 17.76 17.45 -21.88
N GLU A 673 18.33 18.51 -21.32
CA GLU A 673 18.15 19.88 -21.78
C GLU A 673 19.02 20.17 -23.03
N THR A 674 20.25 19.62 -23.06
CA THR A 674 21.18 19.79 -24.17
C THR A 674 21.80 18.47 -24.60
N ILE A 675 21.93 18.30 -25.91
CA ILE A 675 22.64 17.17 -26.56
C ILE A 675 23.67 17.77 -27.53
N LYS A 676 24.94 17.50 -27.27
CA LYS A 676 26.06 17.97 -28.10
C LYS A 676 26.82 16.77 -28.62
N VAL A 677 27.18 16.78 -29.91
CA VAL A 677 27.90 15.70 -30.56
C VAL A 677 29.23 16.23 -31.16
N ASN A 678 30.22 15.35 -31.27
CA ASN A 678 31.52 15.63 -31.90
C ASN A 678 32.22 16.88 -31.28
N GLN A 679 32.23 16.96 -29.96
CA GLN A 679 32.90 18.07 -29.24
C GLN A 679 34.38 17.82 -29.03
N GLY A 680 34.90 16.67 -29.49
CA GLY A 680 36.31 16.29 -29.34
C GLY A 680 36.66 15.81 -27.93
N LEU A 681 35.70 15.15 -27.25
CA LEU A 681 35.94 14.56 -25.92
C LEU A 681 37.10 13.57 -25.95
N LYS A 682 37.92 13.59 -24.89
CA LYS A 682 39.03 12.66 -24.69
C LYS A 682 38.69 11.73 -23.51
N LEU A 683 39.38 10.58 -23.44
CA LEU A 683 39.19 9.63 -22.32
C LEU A 683 39.43 10.27 -20.93
N GLU A 684 40.23 11.33 -20.88
CA GLU A 684 40.45 12.11 -19.64
C GLU A 684 39.19 12.85 -19.17
N ASP A 685 38.31 13.24 -20.10
CA ASP A 685 37.05 13.93 -19.80
C ASP A 685 35.99 13.00 -19.19
N LEU A 686 36.23 11.69 -19.18
CA LEU A 686 35.39 10.65 -18.59
C LEU A 686 35.84 10.24 -17.18
N LYS A 687 37.02 10.74 -16.71
CA LYS A 687 37.58 10.39 -15.39
C LYS A 687 36.98 11.20 -14.20
#